data_1d1ff31e2e3fccc7f00269f44883ba40
#
_entry.id   1d1ff31e2e3fccc7f00269f44883ba40
#
_cell.length_a   1.000
_cell.length_b   1.000
_cell.length_c   1.000
_cell.angle_alpha   90.00
_cell.angle_beta   90.00
_cell.angle_gamma   90.00
#
_symmetry.space_group_name_H-M   'P 1'
#
loop_
_entity.id
_entity.type
_entity.pdbx_description
1 polymer ?
#
loop_
_entity_poly.entity_id
_entity_poly.type
_entity_poly.pdbx_seq_one_letter_code
_entity_poly.pdbx_strand_id
1 'polypeptide(L)'
;MRGELPDIPDELGAPSFLKRALKAVSPEDGGGFDRLLPHLLEVRLPAQYVGEEFGIVRKDWDTARLRLALGFPDLYTLGMSYLGMQVLYHLVNRPEEATPTRAAAAGGPYLCERVFYPNADMQELMQRYGVPLYALESKRPLRDFDAVGFSFNNEGAYSNLPRMLRLASIPVWQRDRSDDDPIIIGGGECMLNPEPVADFLDAVAVGDGEELILDIAHCLAELRGAPREKRLAGLSHVPGIYIPSFYRPVCDDKGRFARLEPHDDLPPGVYALERITKRLLNDFARWRPPLKPVIPWVDTASGSANLEVMRGCPQRCRFCHAGHVYLPARFLSAESVVNNTLALATNTGSDWVSLQSLSLLDHPEILQILEQLRPELDRSGVNLGIPSLRMDAVSREVAELMRRPKESSLTFAPEAGTQRLRDAVNKRIKADDIASTFEHCARAGWHKFKLYFMVGFPGETDEDVQSIVDLTRELNRIARTHGSRAPRINVSVNALVPKPHTPLQWAPLVHEEDLRRKHSHLRSEFRALGKRVRLSYTSYEEAFVETLLSRGDRRLAQVLALAEERGLVLQGDAELFDFDAWRQCWEEAGLDAEREVHGERSYETSLPWDHIDSLVRKRFLWSEWQHFLRRSPTPSCFEECVHCGLGCEK
;
A
#
# COMPACT_ATOMS: atom_id res chain seq x y z
N MET A 1 11.04 10.98 44.64
CA MET A 1 12.33 11.63 44.36
C MET A 1 12.34 11.82 42.83
N ARG A 2 12.29 13.04 42.33
CA ARG A 2 12.43 13.32 40.88
C ARG A 2 13.86 12.98 40.52
N GLY A 3 14.09 11.89 39.82
CA GLY A 3 15.40 11.59 39.23
C GLY A 3 15.73 12.69 38.24
N GLU A 4 16.80 13.43 38.48
CA GLU A 4 17.34 14.36 37.48
C GLU A 4 17.78 13.52 36.28
N LEU A 5 17.27 13.88 35.09
CA LEU A 5 17.74 13.32 33.82
C LEU A 5 19.25 13.54 33.75
N PRO A 6 20.06 12.58 33.28
CA PRO A 6 21.48 12.78 33.11
C PRO A 6 21.71 14.02 32.22
N ASP A 7 22.61 14.90 32.65
CA ASP A 7 23.03 16.05 31.87
C ASP A 7 23.59 15.57 30.53
N ILE A 8 22.85 15.82 29.47
CA ILE A 8 23.35 15.58 28.11
C ILE A 8 24.42 16.62 27.85
N PRO A 9 25.68 16.22 27.61
CA PRO A 9 26.75 17.18 27.37
C PRO A 9 26.36 18.11 26.20
N ASP A 10 26.46 19.40 26.41
CA ASP A 10 26.18 20.43 25.36
C ASP A 10 27.11 20.29 24.14
N GLU A 11 28.19 19.55 24.29
CA GLU A 11 29.21 19.28 23.25
C GLU A 11 28.72 18.44 22.08
N LEU A 12 27.61 17.69 22.24
CA LEU A 12 27.07 16.81 21.19
C LEU A 12 26.16 17.49 20.18
N GLY A 13 25.89 18.80 20.30
CA GLY A 13 25.10 19.54 19.30
C GLY A 13 23.68 18.99 19.03
N ALA A 14 23.09 18.29 20.01
CA ALA A 14 21.77 17.69 19.83
C ALA A 14 20.72 18.72 19.44
N PRO A 15 19.93 18.48 18.38
CA PRO A 15 18.90 19.39 17.93
C PRO A 15 17.92 19.75 19.06
N SER A 16 17.44 20.99 19.09
CA SER A 16 16.59 21.51 20.16
C SER A 16 15.26 20.74 20.32
N PHE A 17 14.78 20.08 19.26
CA PHE A 17 13.60 19.22 19.32
C PHE A 17 13.88 17.92 20.08
N LEU A 18 15.07 17.33 19.91
CA LEU A 18 15.47 16.12 20.62
C LEU A 18 15.57 16.41 22.14
N LYS A 19 16.16 17.56 22.51
CA LYS A 19 16.20 18.02 23.92
C LYS A 19 14.79 18.25 24.50
N ARG A 20 13.82 18.68 23.68
CA ARG A 20 12.41 18.82 24.09
C ARG A 20 11.69 17.49 24.21
N ALA A 21 11.88 16.58 23.24
CA ALA A 21 11.33 15.22 23.31
C ALA A 21 11.85 14.47 24.55
N LEU A 22 13.16 14.61 24.83
CA LEU A 22 13.79 14.03 26.03
C LEU A 22 13.20 14.57 27.34
N LYS A 23 12.75 15.84 27.39
CA LYS A 23 12.12 16.44 28.58
C LYS A 23 10.63 16.10 28.71
N ALA A 24 9.97 15.71 27.63
CA ALA A 24 8.54 15.41 27.61
C ALA A 24 8.21 13.97 28.03
N VAL A 25 9.19 13.08 28.04
CA VAL A 25 8.99 11.68 28.46
C VAL A 25 9.02 11.62 29.98
N SER A 26 7.88 11.28 30.60
CA SER A 26 7.82 11.04 32.03
C SER A 26 8.44 9.67 32.35
N PRO A 27 9.34 9.56 33.35
CA PRO A 27 9.94 8.28 33.74
C PRO A 27 8.93 7.21 34.18
N GLU A 28 7.72 7.60 34.53
CA GLU A 28 6.66 6.69 35.00
C GLU A 28 5.88 6.01 33.84
N ASP A 29 5.97 6.55 32.63
CA ASP A 29 5.14 6.11 31.47
C ASP A 29 5.90 5.26 30.44
N GLY A 30 7.23 5.25 30.49
CA GLY A 30 8.02 4.67 29.42
C GLY A 30 8.42 3.22 29.65
N GLY A 31 7.81 2.24 29.00
CA GLY A 31 8.15 0.81 29.01
C GLY A 31 9.63 0.44 28.76
N GLY A 32 10.54 1.21 29.35
CA GLY A 32 11.98 1.09 29.21
C GLY A 32 12.62 2.03 28.18
N PHE A 33 11.83 2.86 27.48
CA PHE A 33 12.34 3.83 26.49
C PHE A 33 13.41 4.76 27.08
N ASP A 34 13.30 5.14 28.35
CA ASP A 34 14.30 5.97 29.06
C ASP A 34 15.72 5.39 29.00
N ARG A 35 15.85 4.06 28.88
CA ARG A 35 17.13 3.38 28.70
C ARG A 35 17.75 3.60 27.31
N LEU A 36 16.92 3.92 26.31
CA LEU A 36 17.36 4.20 24.95
C LEU A 36 17.73 5.68 24.76
N LEU A 37 17.12 6.59 25.53
CA LEU A 37 17.28 8.04 25.34
C LEU A 37 18.73 8.52 25.25
N PRO A 38 19.65 8.10 26.16
CA PRO A 38 21.05 8.52 26.11
C PRO A 38 21.79 8.04 24.85
N HIS A 39 21.26 7.01 24.20
CA HIS A 39 21.88 6.28 23.10
C HIS A 39 21.22 6.53 21.74
N LEU A 40 20.13 7.30 21.67
CA LEU A 40 19.41 7.54 20.42
C LEU A 40 20.27 8.22 19.34
N LEU A 41 21.34 8.92 19.72
CA LEU A 41 22.28 9.51 18.75
C LEU A 41 23.22 8.49 18.11
N GLU A 42 23.25 7.23 18.59
CA GLU A 42 24.01 6.14 17.98
C GLU A 42 23.32 5.58 16.73
N VAL A 43 22.00 5.84 16.58
CA VAL A 43 21.22 5.34 15.43
C VAL A 43 21.07 6.40 14.34
N ARG A 44 20.91 5.94 13.09
CA ARG A 44 20.64 6.81 11.96
C ARG A 44 19.22 7.37 12.04
N LEU A 45 19.05 8.68 11.80
CA LEU A 45 17.77 9.39 11.84
C LEU A 45 16.99 9.19 13.16
N PRO A 46 17.57 9.52 14.34
CA PRO A 46 16.95 9.26 15.63
C PRO A 46 15.57 9.91 15.80
N ALA A 47 15.29 10.99 15.07
CA ALA A 47 14.01 11.72 15.12
C ALA A 47 12.79 10.85 14.73
N GLN A 48 12.98 9.77 13.98
CA GLN A 48 11.89 8.85 13.62
C GLN A 48 11.41 7.95 14.76
N TYR A 49 12.17 7.90 15.89
CA TYR A 49 11.89 7.02 17.05
C TYR A 49 11.39 7.78 18.28
N VAL A 50 11.39 9.11 18.25
CA VAL A 50 11.05 9.92 19.42
C VAL A 50 9.58 10.32 19.50
N GLY A 51 8.80 10.19 18.42
CA GLY A 51 7.46 10.76 18.35
C GLY A 51 7.48 12.29 18.50
N GLU A 52 6.50 12.88 19.17
CA GLU A 52 6.39 14.32 19.43
C GLU A 52 6.23 15.16 18.16
N GLU A 53 5.82 14.55 17.07
CA GLU A 53 5.57 15.28 15.82
C GLU A 53 4.40 16.25 15.98
N PHE A 54 4.42 17.32 15.20
CA PHE A 54 3.30 18.24 15.17
C PHE A 54 2.03 17.55 14.65
N GLY A 55 0.93 17.72 15.36
CA GLY A 55 -0.36 17.12 14.99
C GLY A 55 -0.68 15.77 15.63
N ILE A 56 0.24 15.20 16.43
CA ILE A 56 -0.08 13.98 17.20
C ILE A 56 -1.25 14.23 18.16
N VAL A 57 -2.00 13.18 18.45
CA VAL A 57 -3.09 13.19 19.44
C VAL A 57 -2.66 12.40 20.65
N ARG A 58 -2.62 13.06 21.79
CA ARG A 58 -2.36 12.41 23.10
C ARG A 58 -3.68 12.28 23.85
N LYS A 59 -3.93 11.10 24.37
CA LYS A 59 -5.06 10.80 25.25
C LYS A 59 -4.57 10.13 26.51
N ASP A 60 -5.34 10.27 27.56
CA ASP A 60 -5.07 9.59 28.81
C ASP A 60 -5.23 8.07 28.63
N TRP A 61 -4.18 7.32 28.95
CA TRP A 61 -4.10 5.88 28.82
C TRP A 61 -5.14 5.16 29.68
N ASP A 62 -5.36 5.62 30.90
CA ASP A 62 -6.20 4.94 31.89
C ASP A 62 -7.68 5.16 31.64
N THR A 63 -8.03 6.29 31.03
CA THR A 63 -9.42 6.61 30.66
C THR A 63 -9.83 6.08 29.29
N ALA A 64 -8.87 5.60 28.48
CA ALA A 64 -9.17 5.06 27.15
C ALA A 64 -9.99 3.76 27.25
N ARG A 65 -11.12 3.72 26.55
CA ARG A 65 -11.97 2.52 26.42
C ARG A 65 -11.34 1.45 25.55
N LEU A 66 -10.52 1.85 24.58
CA LEU A 66 -9.71 0.98 23.74
C LEU A 66 -8.35 1.62 23.53
N ARG A 67 -7.31 0.82 23.55
CA ARG A 67 -5.92 1.16 23.25
C ARG A 67 -5.50 0.40 22.00
N LEU A 68 -5.41 1.11 20.88
CA LEU A 68 -5.04 0.55 19.57
C LEU A 68 -3.67 1.07 19.17
N ALA A 69 -2.73 0.18 18.83
CA ALA A 69 -1.53 0.55 18.09
C ALA A 69 -1.77 0.33 16.60
N LEU A 70 -1.48 1.32 15.77
CA LEU A 70 -1.57 1.23 14.32
C LEU A 70 -0.17 1.12 13.73
N GLY A 71 0.16 -0.07 13.21
CA GLY A 71 1.45 -0.46 12.69
C GLY A 71 1.52 -0.36 11.17
N PHE A 72 2.64 0.11 10.68
CA PHE A 72 3.01 -0.03 9.28
C PHE A 72 4.26 -0.92 9.23
N PRO A 73 4.17 -2.12 8.61
CA PRO A 73 5.26 -3.09 8.66
C PRO A 73 6.38 -2.73 7.65
N ASP A 74 6.80 -1.48 7.67
CA ASP A 74 7.90 -0.93 6.91
C ASP A 74 8.43 0.32 7.61
N LEU A 75 9.48 0.92 7.06
CA LEU A 75 10.18 2.05 7.67
C LEU A 75 9.26 3.27 7.88
N TYR A 76 9.57 4.06 8.92
CA TYR A 76 8.87 5.31 9.24
C TYR A 76 8.70 6.24 8.04
N THR A 77 9.74 6.40 7.21
CA THR A 77 9.71 7.29 6.04
C THR A 77 8.70 6.88 4.97
N LEU A 78 8.45 5.58 4.85
CA LEU A 78 7.41 5.03 3.98
C LEU A 78 6.04 5.11 4.64
N GLY A 79 5.92 4.66 5.90
CA GLY A 79 4.64 4.65 6.62
C GLY A 79 4.06 6.05 6.83
N MET A 80 4.88 7.05 7.13
CA MET A 80 4.43 8.44 7.25
C MET A 80 4.04 9.07 5.91
N SER A 81 4.50 8.51 4.78
CA SER A 81 4.06 8.89 3.44
C SER A 81 2.70 8.28 3.06
N TYR A 82 2.27 7.23 3.77
CA TYR A 82 1.08 6.48 3.44
C TYR A 82 -0.18 7.14 4.00
N LEU A 83 -1.02 7.65 3.11
CA LEU A 83 -2.22 8.40 3.49
C LEU A 83 -3.20 7.56 4.34
N GLY A 84 -3.33 6.26 4.05
CA GLY A 84 -4.21 5.37 4.80
C GLY A 84 -3.91 5.33 6.30
N MET A 85 -2.63 5.34 6.69
CA MET A 85 -2.23 5.42 8.10
C MET A 85 -2.69 6.73 8.76
N GLN A 86 -2.52 7.86 8.07
CA GLN A 86 -2.95 9.19 8.56
C GLN A 86 -4.47 9.24 8.73
N VAL A 87 -5.21 8.66 7.78
CA VAL A 87 -6.68 8.58 7.82
C VAL A 87 -7.15 7.76 9.02
N LEU A 88 -6.65 6.52 9.17
CA LEU A 88 -7.08 5.62 10.24
C LEU A 88 -6.70 6.16 11.62
N TYR A 89 -5.48 6.69 11.77
CA TYR A 89 -5.01 7.33 13.00
C TYR A 89 -5.93 8.49 13.42
N HIS A 90 -6.27 9.35 12.45
CA HIS A 90 -7.16 10.50 12.68
C HIS A 90 -8.56 10.05 13.12
N LEU A 91 -9.16 9.10 12.41
CA LEU A 91 -10.52 8.64 12.66
C LEU A 91 -10.69 7.98 14.04
N VAL A 92 -9.75 7.15 14.46
CA VAL A 92 -9.81 6.51 15.78
C VAL A 92 -9.59 7.53 16.90
N ASN A 93 -8.71 8.50 16.68
CA ASN A 93 -8.44 9.54 17.68
C ASN A 93 -9.50 10.65 17.74
N ARG A 94 -10.22 10.91 16.63
CA ARG A 94 -11.24 11.96 16.49
C ARG A 94 -12.47 11.43 15.78
N PRO A 95 -13.17 10.43 16.35
CA PRO A 95 -14.31 9.80 15.69
C PRO A 95 -15.46 10.79 15.41
N GLU A 96 -15.54 11.89 16.15
CA GLU A 96 -16.52 12.97 15.95
C GLU A 96 -16.28 13.76 14.65
N GLU A 97 -15.07 13.74 14.10
CA GLU A 97 -14.74 14.36 12.81
C GLU A 97 -15.02 13.42 11.62
N ALA A 98 -15.27 12.14 11.89
CA ALA A 98 -15.61 11.16 10.86
C ALA A 98 -16.96 11.45 10.20
N THR A 99 -17.19 10.85 9.04
CA THR A 99 -18.53 10.80 8.43
C THR A 99 -19.49 10.19 9.44
N PRO A 100 -20.70 10.76 9.66
CA PRO A 100 -21.63 10.28 10.68
C PRO A 100 -21.98 8.80 10.46
N THR A 101 -21.41 7.92 11.27
CA THR A 101 -21.72 6.50 11.32
C THR A 101 -22.28 6.12 12.67
N ARG A 102 -22.92 4.97 12.78
CA ARG A 102 -23.41 4.47 14.06
C ARG A 102 -22.27 4.26 15.06
N ALA A 103 -21.11 3.81 14.58
CA ALA A 103 -19.91 3.60 15.39
C ALA A 103 -19.29 4.94 15.85
N ALA A 104 -19.26 5.95 14.99
CA ALA A 104 -18.82 7.30 15.36
C ALA A 104 -19.75 7.94 16.40
N ALA A 105 -21.06 7.70 16.30
CA ALA A 105 -22.06 8.18 17.26
C ALA A 105 -21.98 7.46 18.62
N ALA A 106 -21.49 6.21 18.66
CA ALA A 106 -21.31 5.43 19.89
C ALA A 106 -20.09 5.84 20.72
N GLY A 107 -19.30 6.80 20.22
CA GLY A 107 -18.06 7.42 20.68
C GLY A 107 -17.55 7.07 22.07
N GLY A 108 -16.27 6.65 22.13
CA GLY A 108 -15.57 6.53 23.40
C GLY A 108 -14.37 7.44 23.38
N PRO A 109 -13.56 7.59 24.42
CA PRO A 109 -12.18 7.91 24.19
C PRO A 109 -11.47 6.64 23.69
N TYR A 110 -11.35 6.45 22.37
CA TYR A 110 -10.41 5.48 21.80
C TYR A 110 -9.06 6.15 21.69
N LEU A 111 -8.01 5.41 22.06
CA LEU A 111 -6.62 5.82 21.90
C LEU A 111 -6.04 5.07 20.71
N CYS A 112 -5.42 5.79 19.77
CA CYS A 112 -4.67 5.20 18.67
C CYS A 112 -3.27 5.80 18.64
N GLU A 113 -2.24 4.95 18.62
CA GLU A 113 -0.83 5.32 18.55
C GLU A 113 -0.15 4.63 17.38
N ARG A 114 0.98 5.19 16.91
CA ARG A 114 1.65 4.70 15.70
C ARG A 114 2.89 3.88 16.04
N VAL A 115 3.15 2.87 15.19
CA VAL A 115 4.39 2.10 15.23
C VAL A 115 4.86 1.78 13.82
N PHE A 116 6.17 1.80 13.60
CA PHE A 116 6.82 1.50 12.33
C PHE A 116 7.92 0.44 12.54
N TYR A 117 8.32 -0.20 11.45
CA TYR A 117 9.44 -1.12 11.47
C TYR A 117 10.74 -0.36 11.78
N PRO A 118 11.48 -0.74 12.84
CA PRO A 118 12.73 -0.07 13.19
C PRO A 118 13.90 -0.54 12.30
N ASN A 119 14.80 0.39 11.91
CA ASN A 119 16.02 0.02 11.21
C ASN A 119 16.91 -0.92 12.04
N ALA A 120 17.85 -1.61 11.40
CA ALA A 120 18.71 -2.58 12.02
C ALA A 120 19.51 -2.00 13.21
N ASP A 121 20.05 -0.80 13.10
CA ASP A 121 20.77 -0.09 14.16
C ASP A 121 19.88 0.16 15.39
N MET A 122 18.63 0.53 15.20
CA MET A 122 17.66 0.69 16.27
C MET A 122 17.25 -0.64 16.89
N GLN A 123 17.11 -1.71 16.10
CA GLN A 123 16.84 -3.06 16.61
C GLN A 123 17.99 -3.53 17.51
N GLU A 124 19.25 -3.31 17.12
CA GLU A 124 20.43 -3.63 17.94
C GLU A 124 20.41 -2.83 19.25
N LEU A 125 20.08 -1.55 19.19
CA LEU A 125 19.98 -0.70 20.37
C LEU A 125 18.89 -1.20 21.32
N MET A 126 17.69 -1.48 20.79
CA MET A 126 16.56 -2.03 21.55
C MET A 126 16.95 -3.35 22.23
N GLN A 127 17.61 -4.26 21.51
CA GLN A 127 18.06 -5.54 22.04
C GLN A 127 19.12 -5.36 23.13
N ARG A 128 20.11 -4.49 22.92
CA ARG A 128 21.18 -4.19 23.88
C ARG A 128 20.65 -3.71 25.23
N TYR A 129 19.61 -2.90 25.22
CA TYR A 129 19.02 -2.32 26.44
C TYR A 129 17.75 -3.03 26.92
N GLY A 130 17.35 -4.12 26.27
CA GLY A 130 16.18 -4.91 26.63
C GLY A 130 14.87 -4.13 26.56
N VAL A 131 14.71 -3.29 25.52
CA VAL A 131 13.50 -2.49 25.27
C VAL A 131 12.72 -3.12 24.14
N PRO A 132 11.46 -3.55 24.36
CA PRO A 132 10.63 -4.10 23.32
C PRO A 132 10.16 -3.01 22.35
N LEU A 133 9.64 -3.40 21.18
CA LEU A 133 9.04 -2.47 20.20
C LEU A 133 7.85 -1.73 20.84
N TYR A 134 7.83 -0.43 20.67
CA TYR A 134 6.94 0.51 21.35
C TYR A 134 6.20 1.43 20.37
N ALA A 135 5.06 1.96 20.81
CA ALA A 135 4.31 2.97 20.07
C ALA A 135 4.92 4.38 20.27
N LEU A 136 4.86 5.21 19.22
CA LEU A 136 5.59 6.49 19.18
C LEU A 136 5.05 7.56 20.12
N GLU A 137 3.74 7.57 20.45
CA GLU A 137 3.15 8.60 21.28
C GLU A 137 3.46 8.40 22.77
N SER A 138 3.11 7.23 23.32
CA SER A 138 3.27 6.93 24.76
C SER A 138 4.59 6.26 25.12
N LYS A 139 5.33 5.73 24.13
CA LYS A 139 6.51 4.88 24.35
C LYS A 139 6.21 3.54 25.06
N ARG A 140 4.94 3.16 25.12
CA ARG A 140 4.54 1.89 25.72
C ARG A 140 4.83 0.72 24.78
N PRO A 141 5.23 -0.45 25.29
CA PRO A 141 5.38 -1.66 24.53
C PRO A 141 4.07 -2.04 23.79
N LEU A 142 4.17 -2.56 22.58
CA LEU A 142 2.98 -2.95 21.82
C LEU A 142 2.14 -4.03 22.52
N ARG A 143 2.76 -4.88 23.31
CA ARG A 143 2.05 -5.90 24.09
C ARG A 143 1.07 -5.36 25.13
N ASP A 144 1.19 -4.08 25.51
CA ASP A 144 0.33 -3.44 26.51
C ASP A 144 -0.98 -2.90 25.89
N PHE A 145 -1.09 -2.91 24.57
CA PHE A 145 -2.28 -2.46 23.85
C PHE A 145 -3.37 -3.56 23.84
N ASP A 146 -4.63 -3.16 23.68
CA ASP A 146 -5.75 -4.09 23.55
C ASP A 146 -5.76 -4.74 22.16
N ALA A 147 -5.28 -4.00 21.12
CA ALA A 147 -5.11 -4.49 19.76
C ALA A 147 -3.95 -3.78 19.04
N VAL A 148 -3.37 -4.48 18.04
CA VAL A 148 -2.38 -3.92 17.11
C VAL A 148 -2.85 -4.19 15.69
N GLY A 149 -3.13 -3.12 14.92
CA GLY A 149 -3.53 -3.20 13.52
C GLY A 149 -2.33 -2.94 12.60
N PHE A 150 -2.11 -3.78 11.60
CA PHE A 150 -1.06 -3.61 10.59
C PHE A 150 -1.67 -3.35 9.21
N SER A 151 -1.12 -2.35 8.48
CA SER A 151 -1.56 -2.01 7.13
C SER A 151 -0.57 -2.51 6.08
N PHE A 152 -1.01 -3.42 5.21
CA PHE A 152 -0.19 -4.06 4.17
C PHE A 152 -0.54 -3.52 2.78
N ASN A 153 0.42 -2.84 2.15
CA ASN A 153 0.27 -2.23 0.82
C ASN A 153 1.02 -2.98 -0.27
N ASN A 154 2.00 -3.79 0.12
CA ASN A 154 2.70 -4.70 -0.78
C ASN A 154 3.07 -5.98 -0.02
N GLU A 155 3.21 -7.05 -0.75
CA GLU A 155 3.47 -8.38 -0.21
C GLU A 155 4.91 -8.52 0.33
N GLY A 156 5.85 -7.70 -0.14
CA GLY A 156 7.23 -7.66 0.36
C GLY A 156 7.32 -7.30 1.86
N ALA A 157 6.27 -6.67 2.41
CA ALA A 157 6.19 -6.37 3.83
C ALA A 157 5.76 -7.57 4.71
N TYR A 158 5.39 -8.70 4.12
CA TYR A 158 4.90 -9.85 4.88
C TYR A 158 5.94 -10.43 5.84
N SER A 159 7.20 -10.51 5.44
CA SER A 159 8.29 -11.00 6.29
C SER A 159 8.64 -10.05 7.44
N ASN A 160 8.21 -8.79 7.38
CA ASN A 160 8.43 -7.80 8.43
C ASN A 160 7.50 -8.03 9.63
N LEU A 161 6.31 -8.61 9.42
CA LEU A 161 5.33 -8.82 10.49
C LEU A 161 5.85 -9.76 11.59
N PRO A 162 6.35 -10.97 11.31
CA PRO A 162 6.92 -11.84 12.35
C PRO A 162 8.02 -11.15 13.14
N ARG A 163 8.89 -10.35 12.47
CA ARG A 163 9.96 -9.59 13.12
C ARG A 163 9.42 -8.53 14.08
N MET A 164 8.41 -7.76 13.68
CA MET A 164 7.79 -6.75 14.54
C MET A 164 7.13 -7.39 15.78
N LEU A 165 6.42 -8.51 15.61
CA LEU A 165 5.81 -9.24 16.72
C LEU A 165 6.87 -9.75 17.70
N ARG A 166 7.97 -10.33 17.19
CA ARG A 166 9.09 -10.80 18.02
C ARG A 166 9.76 -9.65 18.80
N LEU A 167 10.01 -8.51 18.13
CA LEU A 167 10.55 -7.30 18.78
C LEU A 167 9.60 -6.73 19.84
N ALA A 168 8.29 -6.89 19.65
CA ALA A 168 7.27 -6.47 20.59
C ALA A 168 7.06 -7.44 21.76
N SER A 169 7.75 -8.60 21.78
CA SER A 169 7.53 -9.69 22.73
C SER A 169 6.09 -10.25 22.69
N ILE A 170 5.51 -10.27 21.47
CA ILE A 170 4.20 -10.86 21.18
C ILE A 170 4.44 -12.19 20.47
N PRO A 171 3.74 -13.30 20.83
CA PRO A 171 3.88 -14.56 20.11
C PRO A 171 3.59 -14.39 18.62
N VAL A 172 4.49 -14.88 17.76
CA VAL A 172 4.41 -14.71 16.29
C VAL A 172 3.17 -15.44 15.76
N TRP A 173 2.99 -16.69 16.15
CA TRP A 173 1.87 -17.50 15.72
C TRP A 173 0.60 -17.16 16.49
N GLN A 174 -0.50 -16.97 15.80
CA GLN A 174 -1.80 -16.67 16.42
C GLN A 174 -2.22 -17.74 17.45
N ARG A 175 -1.95 -19.00 17.17
CA ARG A 175 -2.29 -20.15 18.04
C ARG A 175 -1.55 -20.14 19.39
N ASP A 176 -0.44 -19.42 19.52
CA ASP A 176 0.39 -19.38 20.74
C ASP A 176 0.03 -18.18 21.64
N ARG A 177 -0.93 -17.33 21.22
CA ARG A 177 -1.37 -16.16 21.98
C ARG A 177 -2.42 -16.49 23.02
N SER A 178 -2.32 -15.83 24.14
CA SER A 178 -3.20 -15.93 25.31
C SER A 178 -4.22 -14.77 25.36
N ASP A 179 -5.05 -14.76 26.39
CA ASP A 179 -6.00 -13.68 26.68
C ASP A 179 -5.31 -12.34 26.98
N ASP A 180 -4.07 -12.39 27.48
CA ASP A 180 -3.27 -11.21 27.86
C ASP A 180 -2.56 -10.56 26.66
N ASP A 181 -2.47 -11.27 25.53
CA ASP A 181 -1.84 -10.72 24.33
C ASP A 181 -2.82 -9.86 23.53
N PRO A 182 -2.35 -8.80 22.83
CA PRO A 182 -3.21 -7.98 22.00
C PRO A 182 -3.83 -8.79 20.85
N ILE A 183 -4.96 -8.29 20.33
CA ILE A 183 -5.55 -8.80 19.07
C ILE A 183 -4.74 -8.23 17.89
N ILE A 184 -4.18 -9.08 17.05
CA ILE A 184 -3.39 -8.69 15.90
C ILE A 184 -4.27 -8.67 14.64
N ILE A 185 -4.40 -7.50 14.02
CA ILE A 185 -5.33 -7.27 12.91
C ILE A 185 -4.53 -6.88 11.66
N GLY A 186 -4.78 -7.56 10.54
CA GLY A 186 -4.25 -7.15 9.23
C GLY A 186 -5.29 -6.36 8.44
N GLY A 187 -4.86 -5.31 7.74
CA GLY A 187 -5.68 -4.53 6.80
C GLY A 187 -4.86 -4.06 5.60
N GLY A 188 -5.48 -3.37 4.65
CA GLY A 188 -4.85 -2.89 3.44
C GLY A 188 -5.14 -3.75 2.20
N GLU A 189 -4.65 -3.30 1.03
CA GLU A 189 -5.07 -3.95 -0.23
C GLU A 189 -4.55 -5.39 -0.40
N CYS A 190 -3.40 -5.71 0.20
CA CYS A 190 -2.88 -7.08 0.16
C CYS A 190 -3.75 -8.08 0.94
N MET A 191 -4.58 -7.60 1.87
CA MET A 191 -5.50 -8.46 2.64
C MET A 191 -6.71 -8.95 1.83
N LEU A 192 -6.74 -8.72 0.53
CA LEU A 192 -7.61 -9.42 -0.40
C LEU A 192 -7.10 -10.84 -0.76
N ASN A 193 -5.83 -11.13 -0.48
CA ASN A 193 -5.32 -12.50 -0.27
C ASN A 193 -4.61 -12.54 1.09
N PRO A 194 -5.31 -12.77 2.20
CA PRO A 194 -4.71 -12.77 3.53
C PRO A 194 -3.94 -14.06 3.85
N GLU A 195 -4.16 -15.11 3.06
CA GLU A 195 -3.70 -16.46 3.41
C GLU A 195 -2.18 -16.58 3.66
N PRO A 196 -1.28 -15.89 2.93
CA PRO A 196 0.15 -15.97 3.22
C PRO A 196 0.56 -15.59 4.65
N VAL A 197 -0.20 -14.71 5.30
CA VAL A 197 0.08 -14.20 6.66
C VAL A 197 -1.01 -14.56 7.68
N ALA A 198 -2.00 -15.35 7.27
CA ALA A 198 -3.19 -15.66 8.06
C ALA A 198 -2.86 -16.27 9.45
N ASP A 199 -1.84 -17.14 9.53
CA ASP A 199 -1.45 -17.78 10.79
C ASP A 199 -0.75 -16.83 11.79
N PHE A 200 -0.38 -15.62 11.35
CA PHE A 200 0.16 -14.55 12.20
C PHE A 200 -0.91 -13.56 12.66
N LEU A 201 -2.11 -13.59 12.07
CA LEU A 201 -3.18 -12.63 12.32
C LEU A 201 -4.34 -13.26 13.08
N ASP A 202 -4.93 -12.50 13.99
CA ASP A 202 -6.15 -12.89 14.70
C ASP A 202 -7.41 -12.53 13.90
N ALA A 203 -7.35 -11.40 13.21
CA ALA A 203 -8.42 -10.92 12.36
C ALA A 203 -7.87 -10.20 11.13
N VAL A 204 -8.63 -10.20 10.06
CA VAL A 204 -8.31 -9.48 8.82
C VAL A 204 -9.47 -8.55 8.48
N ALA A 205 -9.16 -7.26 8.32
CA ALA A 205 -10.09 -6.22 7.91
C ALA A 205 -10.04 -6.05 6.39
N VAL A 206 -11.13 -6.37 5.71
CA VAL A 206 -11.21 -6.42 4.25
C VAL A 206 -12.01 -5.24 3.70
N GLY A 207 -11.35 -4.38 2.93
CA GLY A 207 -11.98 -3.25 2.22
C GLY A 207 -11.60 -1.87 2.75
N ASP A 208 -12.49 -0.89 2.53
CA ASP A 208 -12.28 0.50 2.97
C ASP A 208 -12.29 0.59 4.50
N GLY A 209 -11.26 1.22 5.06
CA GLY A 209 -10.98 1.19 6.49
C GLY A 209 -11.73 2.22 7.33
N GLU A 210 -12.33 3.25 6.74
CA GLU A 210 -12.85 4.41 7.47
C GLU A 210 -13.95 4.08 8.47
N GLU A 211 -14.95 3.31 8.04
CA GLU A 211 -16.03 2.85 8.93
C GLU A 211 -15.59 1.59 9.67
N LEU A 212 -14.86 0.71 9.00
CA LEU A 212 -14.47 -0.59 9.52
C LEU A 212 -13.59 -0.47 10.76
N ILE A 213 -12.64 0.47 10.80
CA ILE A 213 -11.76 0.69 11.97
C ILE A 213 -12.55 1.14 13.20
N LEU A 214 -13.62 1.94 13.00
CA LEU A 214 -14.50 2.38 14.09
C LEU A 214 -15.38 1.25 14.58
N ASP A 215 -15.91 0.40 13.68
CA ASP A 215 -16.68 -0.79 14.06
C ASP A 215 -15.83 -1.78 14.86
N ILE A 216 -14.56 -2.00 14.43
CA ILE A 216 -13.57 -2.81 15.17
C ILE A 216 -13.31 -2.20 16.55
N ALA A 217 -13.03 -0.90 16.61
CA ALA A 217 -12.73 -0.21 17.86
C ALA A 217 -13.92 -0.30 18.85
N HIS A 218 -15.13 -0.11 18.36
CA HIS A 218 -16.33 -0.24 19.18
C HIS A 218 -16.52 -1.66 19.71
N CYS A 219 -16.40 -2.67 18.84
CA CYS A 219 -16.54 -4.08 19.22
C CYS A 219 -15.53 -4.47 20.31
N LEU A 220 -14.24 -4.14 20.11
CA LEU A 220 -13.19 -4.46 21.07
C LEU A 220 -13.31 -3.67 22.38
N ALA A 221 -13.79 -2.43 22.35
CA ALA A 221 -14.03 -1.63 23.54
C ALA A 221 -15.15 -2.22 24.41
N GLU A 222 -16.22 -2.73 23.80
CA GLU A 222 -17.33 -3.41 24.51
C GLU A 222 -16.89 -4.77 25.09
N LEU A 223 -15.92 -5.43 24.47
CA LEU A 223 -15.41 -6.74 24.89
C LEU A 223 -14.07 -6.67 25.59
N ARG A 224 -13.66 -5.49 26.04
CA ARG A 224 -12.39 -5.31 26.74
C ARG A 224 -12.34 -6.15 28.04
N GLY A 225 -11.24 -6.90 28.22
CA GLY A 225 -11.07 -7.81 29.34
C GLY A 225 -11.85 -9.14 29.22
N ALA A 226 -12.62 -9.35 28.16
CA ALA A 226 -13.21 -10.65 27.86
C ALA A 226 -12.14 -11.63 27.34
N PRO A 227 -12.33 -12.96 27.48
CA PRO A 227 -11.47 -13.96 26.88
C PRO A 227 -11.26 -13.72 25.39
N ARG A 228 -10.08 -14.09 24.87
CA ARG A 228 -9.69 -13.91 23.46
C ARG A 228 -10.72 -14.50 22.51
N GLU A 229 -11.17 -15.72 22.76
CA GLU A 229 -12.19 -16.41 21.98
C GLU A 229 -13.47 -15.55 21.83
N LYS A 230 -13.92 -14.91 22.91
CA LYS A 230 -15.10 -14.05 22.89
C LYS A 230 -14.86 -12.76 22.12
N ARG A 231 -13.64 -12.19 22.20
CA ARG A 231 -13.25 -11.02 21.40
C ARG A 231 -13.26 -11.36 19.89
N LEU A 232 -12.70 -12.52 19.50
CA LEU A 232 -12.71 -13.00 18.10
C LEU A 232 -14.11 -13.31 17.61
N ALA A 233 -14.93 -13.96 18.45
CA ALA A 233 -16.35 -14.18 18.15
C ALA A 233 -17.10 -12.86 17.90
N GLY A 234 -16.87 -11.85 18.72
CA GLY A 234 -17.43 -10.51 18.52
C GLY A 234 -17.01 -9.88 17.20
N LEU A 235 -15.71 -9.92 16.90
CA LEU A 235 -15.15 -9.39 15.65
C LEU A 235 -15.73 -10.09 14.41
N SER A 236 -16.00 -11.39 14.46
CA SER A 236 -16.57 -12.13 13.31
C SER A 236 -17.95 -11.64 12.88
N HIS A 237 -18.67 -10.91 13.76
CA HIS A 237 -19.96 -10.28 13.45
C HIS A 237 -19.80 -8.89 12.82
N VAL A 238 -18.60 -8.32 12.80
CA VAL A 238 -18.33 -7.05 12.12
C VAL A 238 -18.23 -7.32 10.62
N PRO A 239 -19.10 -6.73 9.77
CA PRO A 239 -19.04 -6.96 8.33
C PRO A 239 -17.68 -6.55 7.75
N GLY A 240 -17.07 -7.43 6.96
CA GLY A 240 -15.74 -7.23 6.38
C GLY A 240 -14.60 -7.78 7.22
N ILE A 241 -14.89 -8.46 8.34
CA ILE A 241 -13.86 -9.13 9.15
C ILE A 241 -13.80 -10.62 8.81
N TYR A 242 -12.59 -11.08 8.52
CA TYR A 242 -12.21 -12.49 8.41
C TYR A 242 -11.41 -12.91 9.64
N ILE A 243 -11.78 -14.03 10.27
CA ILE A 243 -11.07 -14.62 11.41
C ILE A 243 -10.36 -15.88 10.92
N PRO A 244 -9.06 -15.86 10.65
CA PRO A 244 -8.34 -16.99 10.04
C PRO A 244 -8.43 -18.29 10.84
N SER A 245 -8.41 -18.21 12.17
CA SER A 245 -8.50 -19.38 13.06
C SER A 245 -9.85 -20.11 13.04
N PHE A 246 -10.88 -19.55 12.39
CA PHE A 246 -12.16 -20.23 12.23
C PHE A 246 -12.18 -21.17 11.01
N TYR A 247 -11.10 -21.19 10.23
CA TYR A 247 -10.99 -21.94 8.99
C TYR A 247 -9.67 -22.73 8.93
N ARG A 248 -9.74 -23.91 8.35
CA ARG A 248 -8.57 -24.74 8.03
C ARG A 248 -8.37 -24.85 6.52
N PRO A 249 -7.15 -24.75 6.00
CA PRO A 249 -6.86 -25.06 4.61
C PRO A 249 -6.91 -26.57 4.39
N VAL A 250 -7.55 -26.96 3.30
CA VAL A 250 -7.57 -28.37 2.83
C VAL A 250 -6.76 -28.44 1.55
N CYS A 251 -5.82 -29.37 1.48
CA CYS A 251 -5.04 -29.67 0.30
C CYS A 251 -5.56 -30.92 -0.40
N ASP A 252 -5.38 -31.00 -1.70
CA ASP A 252 -5.63 -32.20 -2.49
C ASP A 252 -4.52 -33.26 -2.29
N ASP A 253 -4.68 -34.42 -2.93
CA ASP A 253 -3.72 -35.55 -2.85
C ASP A 253 -2.31 -35.19 -3.37
N LYS A 254 -2.16 -34.07 -4.08
CA LYS A 254 -0.89 -33.53 -4.59
C LYS A 254 -0.34 -32.41 -3.73
N GLY A 255 -0.93 -32.16 -2.56
CA GLY A 255 -0.54 -31.08 -1.65
C GLY A 255 -0.85 -29.67 -2.15
N ARG A 256 -1.79 -29.50 -3.10
CA ARG A 256 -2.22 -28.19 -3.58
C ARG A 256 -3.40 -27.71 -2.75
N PHE A 257 -3.48 -26.39 -2.55
CA PHE A 257 -4.65 -25.77 -1.95
C PHE A 257 -5.93 -26.16 -2.74
N ALA A 258 -6.90 -26.71 -2.04
CA ALA A 258 -8.18 -27.11 -2.62
C ALA A 258 -9.33 -26.23 -2.15
N ARG A 259 -9.41 -25.90 -0.87
CA ARG A 259 -10.43 -25.02 -0.27
C ARG A 259 -10.09 -24.64 1.16
N LEU A 260 -10.83 -23.67 1.70
CA LEU A 260 -10.94 -23.44 3.13
C LEU A 260 -12.20 -24.14 3.67
N GLU A 261 -12.08 -24.79 4.81
CA GLU A 261 -13.21 -25.38 5.55
C GLU A 261 -13.33 -24.71 6.92
N PRO A 262 -14.55 -24.45 7.40
CA PRO A 262 -14.76 -24.07 8.79
C PRO A 262 -14.23 -25.15 9.74
N HIS A 263 -13.74 -24.74 10.91
CA HIS A 263 -13.51 -25.67 12.01
C HIS A 263 -14.83 -26.18 12.58
N ASP A 264 -14.87 -27.45 12.98
CA ASP A 264 -16.06 -28.09 13.57
C ASP A 264 -16.38 -27.51 14.97
N ASP A 265 -15.34 -27.07 15.71
CA ASP A 265 -15.42 -26.58 17.10
C ASP A 265 -15.42 -25.03 17.14
N LEU A 266 -16.34 -24.39 16.41
CA LEU A 266 -16.47 -22.93 16.49
C LEU A 266 -17.12 -22.48 17.82
N PRO A 267 -16.78 -21.27 18.34
CA PRO A 267 -17.43 -20.71 19.51
C PRO A 267 -18.95 -20.67 19.39
N PRO A 268 -19.72 -20.86 20.47
CA PRO A 268 -21.16 -20.80 20.42
C PRO A 268 -21.68 -19.47 19.82
N GLY A 269 -22.59 -19.56 18.85
CA GLY A 269 -23.17 -18.41 18.17
C GLY A 269 -22.31 -17.83 17.02
N VAL A 270 -21.16 -18.43 16.73
CA VAL A 270 -20.31 -18.07 15.58
C VAL A 270 -20.61 -19.00 14.41
N TYR A 271 -20.74 -18.41 13.25
CA TYR A 271 -20.88 -19.11 11.97
C TYR A 271 -19.75 -18.66 11.05
N ALA A 272 -18.94 -19.61 10.58
CA ALA A 272 -17.96 -19.30 9.54
C ALA A 272 -18.70 -18.99 8.24
N LEU A 273 -18.49 -17.82 7.70
CA LEU A 273 -19.10 -17.39 6.45
C LEU A 273 -18.36 -18.02 5.26
N GLU A 274 -19.08 -18.54 4.27
CA GLU A 274 -18.45 -19.03 3.03
C GLU A 274 -17.66 -17.93 2.31
N ARG A 275 -18.10 -16.68 2.45
CA ARG A 275 -17.49 -15.50 1.82
C ARG A 275 -17.51 -14.30 2.75
N ILE A 276 -16.37 -13.64 2.81
CA ILE A 276 -16.19 -12.36 3.51
C ILE A 276 -16.26 -11.24 2.49
N THR A 277 -17.34 -10.47 2.54
CA THR A 277 -17.53 -9.34 1.60
C THR A 277 -16.77 -8.12 2.09
N LYS A 278 -15.96 -7.53 1.20
CA LYS A 278 -15.22 -6.30 1.52
C LYS A 278 -16.16 -5.14 1.87
N ARG A 279 -15.73 -4.30 2.81
CA ARG A 279 -16.41 -3.05 3.12
C ARG A 279 -16.16 -2.00 2.05
N LEU A 280 -17.15 -1.16 1.82
CA LEU A 280 -17.07 0.03 0.97
C LEU A 280 -17.48 1.27 1.75
N LEU A 281 -16.72 2.33 1.60
CA LEU A 281 -17.16 3.68 1.95
C LEU A 281 -18.10 4.18 0.84
N ASN A 282 -19.41 3.98 1.02
CA ASN A 282 -20.40 4.27 -0.03
C ASN A 282 -20.55 5.78 -0.28
N ASP A 283 -20.54 6.59 0.77
CA ASP A 283 -20.71 8.05 0.66
C ASP A 283 -19.36 8.80 0.66
N PHE A 284 -18.51 8.44 -0.31
CA PHE A 284 -17.21 9.09 -0.48
C PHE A 284 -17.32 10.60 -0.75
N ALA A 285 -18.41 11.05 -1.37
CA ALA A 285 -18.66 12.47 -1.63
C ALA A 285 -18.77 13.31 -0.35
N ARG A 286 -19.21 12.70 0.76
CA ARG A 286 -19.29 13.34 2.08
C ARG A 286 -18.14 13.01 3.00
N TRP A 287 -17.18 12.22 2.53
CA TRP A 287 -16.04 11.86 3.34
C TRP A 287 -15.21 13.11 3.67
N ARG A 288 -14.73 13.15 4.91
CA ARG A 288 -13.92 14.25 5.44
C ARG A 288 -12.48 13.77 5.62
N PRO A 289 -11.53 14.19 4.76
CA PRO A 289 -10.13 13.83 4.91
C PRO A 289 -9.50 14.51 6.14
N PRO A 290 -8.44 13.94 6.72
CA PRO A 290 -7.70 14.58 7.80
C PRO A 290 -6.93 15.80 7.25
N LEU A 291 -7.40 17.01 7.59
CA LEU A 291 -6.79 18.26 7.14
C LEU A 291 -5.68 18.75 8.09
N LYS A 292 -5.46 18.07 9.21
CA LYS A 292 -4.39 18.31 10.18
C LYS A 292 -3.66 16.99 10.46
N PRO A 293 -2.99 16.41 9.44
CA PRO A 293 -2.25 15.16 9.60
C PRO A 293 -1.05 15.37 10.53
N VAL A 294 -0.47 14.27 10.99
CA VAL A 294 0.81 14.31 11.71
C VAL A 294 1.92 14.67 10.73
N ILE A 295 2.71 15.68 11.09
CA ILE A 295 3.81 16.19 10.26
C ILE A 295 5.11 15.51 10.69
N PRO A 296 5.78 14.74 9.81
CA PRO A 296 6.98 14.01 10.16
C PRO A 296 8.17 14.93 10.45
N TRP A 297 9.06 14.51 11.36
CA TRP A 297 10.30 15.21 11.66
C TRP A 297 11.41 15.05 10.63
N VAL A 298 11.31 14.01 9.80
CA VAL A 298 12.29 13.69 8.77
C VAL A 298 11.63 13.67 7.39
N ASP A 299 12.43 13.83 6.34
CA ASP A 299 11.93 13.69 4.98
C ASP A 299 11.31 12.32 4.76
N THR A 300 10.14 12.31 4.16
CA THR A 300 9.39 11.09 3.84
C THR A 300 9.46 10.78 2.34
N ALA A 301 9.11 9.57 1.96
CA ALA A 301 9.19 9.12 0.57
C ALA A 301 8.34 9.98 -0.39
N SER A 302 7.20 10.49 0.04
CA SER A 302 6.37 11.38 -0.78
C SER A 302 6.80 12.85 -0.74
N GLY A 303 7.40 13.30 0.36
CA GLY A 303 7.81 14.69 0.58
C GLY A 303 6.69 15.72 0.43
N SER A 304 5.42 15.32 0.56
CA SER A 304 4.25 16.16 0.32
C SER A 304 3.11 15.86 1.30
N ALA A 305 2.24 16.85 1.51
CA ALA A 305 0.93 16.61 2.08
C ALA A 305 0.02 15.98 1.01
N ASN A 306 -0.72 14.93 1.37
CA ASN A 306 -1.48 14.13 0.43
C ASN A 306 -2.99 14.26 0.66
N LEU A 307 -3.75 14.50 -0.41
CA LEU A 307 -5.21 14.54 -0.42
C LEU A 307 -5.75 13.52 -1.43
N GLU A 308 -6.51 12.52 -0.97
CA GLU A 308 -7.24 11.64 -1.88
C GLU A 308 -8.47 12.37 -2.43
N VAL A 309 -8.54 12.48 -3.75
CA VAL A 309 -9.63 13.21 -4.44
C VAL A 309 -10.57 12.29 -5.18
N MET A 310 -10.12 11.07 -5.45
CA MET A 310 -10.85 10.04 -6.15
C MET A 310 -10.37 8.68 -5.70
N ARG A 311 -11.26 7.77 -5.38
CA ARG A 311 -10.97 6.36 -5.06
C ARG A 311 -11.56 5.45 -6.12
N GLY A 312 -10.79 4.41 -6.51
CA GLY A 312 -11.12 3.52 -7.61
C GLY A 312 -10.72 4.08 -8.97
N CYS A 313 -10.82 3.26 -10.02
CA CYS A 313 -10.44 3.63 -11.38
C CYS A 313 -11.48 3.08 -12.38
N PRO A 314 -11.97 3.90 -13.33
CA PRO A 314 -12.99 3.45 -14.30
C PRO A 314 -12.41 2.61 -15.45
N GLN A 315 -11.07 2.51 -15.59
CA GLN A 315 -10.39 2.06 -16.80
C GLN A 315 -10.26 0.55 -16.97
N ARG A 316 -10.32 -0.24 -15.91
CA ARG A 316 -10.31 -1.73 -15.96
C ARG A 316 -9.10 -2.35 -16.66
N CYS A 317 -7.89 -1.80 -16.46
CA CYS A 317 -6.67 -2.46 -16.93
C CYS A 317 -6.55 -3.85 -16.30
N ARG A 318 -6.40 -4.91 -17.11
CA ARG A 318 -6.56 -6.32 -16.71
C ARG A 318 -5.51 -6.84 -15.73
N PHE A 319 -4.37 -6.19 -15.66
CA PHE A 319 -3.28 -6.50 -14.71
C PHE A 319 -3.41 -5.76 -13.38
N CYS A 320 -4.17 -4.67 -13.34
CA CYS A 320 -4.10 -3.70 -12.25
C CYS A 320 -4.93 -4.16 -11.03
N HIS A 321 -4.25 -4.53 -9.93
CA HIS A 321 -4.89 -4.92 -8.67
C HIS A 321 -5.75 -3.77 -8.13
N ALA A 322 -5.15 -2.60 -7.88
CA ALA A 322 -5.85 -1.42 -7.37
C ALA A 322 -7.06 -1.01 -8.25
N GLY A 323 -6.96 -1.14 -9.59
CA GLY A 323 -8.03 -0.85 -10.52
C GLY A 323 -9.25 -1.78 -10.41
N HIS A 324 -9.12 -2.93 -9.77
CA HIS A 324 -10.22 -3.88 -9.53
C HIS A 324 -10.71 -3.86 -8.08
N VAL A 325 -9.78 -3.78 -7.14
CA VAL A 325 -10.13 -3.90 -5.71
C VAL A 325 -10.68 -2.62 -5.10
N TYR A 326 -10.40 -1.44 -5.66
CA TYR A 326 -10.97 -0.17 -5.20
C TYR A 326 -12.23 0.29 -5.94
N LEU A 327 -12.76 -0.53 -6.85
CA LEU A 327 -14.06 -0.24 -7.49
C LEU A 327 -15.20 -0.19 -6.46
N PRO A 328 -16.24 0.64 -6.71
CA PRO A 328 -16.47 1.55 -7.83
C PRO A 328 -15.61 2.83 -7.75
N ALA A 329 -15.50 3.56 -8.86
CA ALA A 329 -14.90 4.89 -8.86
C ALA A 329 -15.83 5.88 -8.14
N ARG A 330 -15.26 6.63 -7.17
CA ARG A 330 -15.97 7.60 -6.30
C ARG A 330 -15.14 8.89 -6.23
N PHE A 331 -15.79 10.05 -6.15
CA PHE A 331 -15.17 11.35 -6.34
C PHE A 331 -15.55 12.32 -5.22
N LEU A 332 -14.65 13.21 -4.84
CA LEU A 332 -14.97 14.44 -4.14
C LEU A 332 -15.42 15.51 -5.15
N SER A 333 -16.28 16.43 -4.77
CA SER A 333 -16.63 17.58 -5.64
C SER A 333 -15.42 18.51 -5.83
N ALA A 334 -15.40 19.27 -6.93
CA ALA A 334 -14.37 20.28 -7.18
C ALA A 334 -14.24 21.26 -6.02
N GLU A 335 -15.34 21.74 -5.47
CA GLU A 335 -15.35 22.63 -4.31
C GLU A 335 -14.65 22.00 -3.11
N SER A 336 -14.96 20.73 -2.79
CA SER A 336 -14.34 20.00 -1.69
C SER A 336 -12.83 19.82 -1.93
N VAL A 337 -12.43 19.46 -3.14
CA VAL A 337 -11.01 19.29 -3.48
C VAL A 337 -10.24 20.60 -3.32
N VAL A 338 -10.76 21.69 -3.85
CA VAL A 338 -10.10 23.02 -3.77
C VAL A 338 -9.96 23.46 -2.31
N ASN A 339 -11.07 23.44 -1.55
CA ASN A 339 -11.08 23.88 -0.15
C ASN A 339 -10.16 23.02 0.72
N ASN A 340 -10.21 21.70 0.56
CA ASN A 340 -9.38 20.77 1.32
C ASN A 340 -7.88 20.90 0.96
N THR A 341 -7.54 21.11 -0.31
CA THR A 341 -6.15 21.33 -0.74
C THR A 341 -5.54 22.57 -0.10
N LEU A 342 -6.28 23.68 -0.12
CA LEU A 342 -5.83 24.95 0.47
C LEU A 342 -5.73 24.87 2.00
N ALA A 343 -6.72 24.24 2.64
CA ALA A 343 -6.71 24.01 4.08
C ALA A 343 -5.56 23.10 4.50
N LEU A 344 -5.29 22.02 3.74
CA LEU A 344 -4.18 21.12 4.01
C LEU A 344 -2.83 21.83 3.87
N ALA A 345 -2.61 22.61 2.81
CA ALA A 345 -1.41 23.41 2.62
C ALA A 345 -1.19 24.37 3.80
N THR A 346 -2.25 25.08 4.22
CA THR A 346 -2.20 26.03 5.34
C THR A 346 -1.90 25.34 6.67
N ASN A 347 -2.57 24.23 6.96
CA ASN A 347 -2.44 23.52 8.24
C ASN A 347 -1.11 22.79 8.39
N THR A 348 -0.51 22.33 7.30
CA THR A 348 0.76 21.59 7.32
C THR A 348 1.97 22.51 7.10
N GLY A 349 1.79 23.68 6.51
CA GLY A 349 2.89 24.52 6.05
C GLY A 349 3.69 23.89 4.91
N SER A 350 3.18 22.84 4.26
CA SER A 350 3.86 22.17 3.17
C SER A 350 3.91 23.04 1.92
N ASP A 351 5.07 23.13 1.30
CA ASP A 351 5.25 23.78 0.00
C ASP A 351 4.85 22.86 -1.18
N TRP A 352 4.29 21.68 -0.86
CA TRP A 352 3.87 20.69 -1.84
C TRP A 352 2.64 19.91 -1.36
N VAL A 353 1.53 19.98 -2.12
CA VAL A 353 0.33 19.16 -1.88
C VAL A 353 0.08 18.27 -3.09
N SER A 354 -0.09 16.97 -2.86
CA SER A 354 -0.37 15.98 -3.91
C SER A 354 -1.83 15.56 -3.90
N LEU A 355 -2.47 15.61 -5.08
CA LEU A 355 -3.80 15.05 -5.30
C LEU A 355 -3.66 13.54 -5.57
N GLN A 356 -4.08 12.71 -4.65
CA GLN A 356 -3.97 11.26 -4.75
C GLN A 356 -5.16 10.66 -5.47
N SER A 357 -4.87 9.84 -6.48
CA SER A 357 -5.86 9.12 -7.26
C SER A 357 -5.18 8.06 -8.13
N LEU A 358 -5.87 6.98 -8.45
CA LEU A 358 -5.41 5.97 -9.42
C LEU A 358 -5.43 6.50 -10.87
N SER A 359 -6.28 7.48 -11.17
CA SER A 359 -6.41 8.10 -12.50
C SER A 359 -6.99 9.49 -12.39
N LEU A 360 -6.17 10.47 -12.02
CA LEU A 360 -6.62 11.82 -11.69
C LEU A 360 -7.39 12.49 -12.86
N LEU A 361 -6.94 12.29 -14.09
CA LEU A 361 -7.56 12.91 -15.27
C LEU A 361 -8.91 12.29 -15.64
N ASP A 362 -9.31 11.19 -15.01
CA ASP A 362 -10.66 10.63 -15.11
C ASP A 362 -11.63 11.27 -14.09
N HIS A 363 -11.18 12.21 -13.26
CA HIS A 363 -12.07 12.95 -12.39
C HIS A 363 -12.98 13.86 -13.20
N PRO A 364 -14.33 13.79 -13.07
CA PRO A 364 -15.26 14.52 -13.96
C PRO A 364 -15.06 16.03 -13.98
N GLU A 365 -14.60 16.59 -12.87
CA GLU A 365 -14.43 18.05 -12.70
C GLU A 365 -12.95 18.49 -12.68
N ILE A 366 -12.05 17.68 -13.26
CA ILE A 366 -10.60 17.93 -13.14
C ILE A 366 -10.15 19.29 -13.67
N LEU A 367 -10.68 19.73 -14.80
CA LEU A 367 -10.34 21.04 -15.36
C LEU A 367 -10.72 22.17 -14.41
N GLN A 368 -11.94 22.14 -13.88
CA GLN A 368 -12.43 23.10 -12.88
C GLN A 368 -11.54 23.13 -11.62
N ILE A 369 -11.12 21.95 -11.13
CA ILE A 369 -10.20 21.82 -10.00
C ILE A 369 -8.88 22.51 -10.29
N LEU A 370 -8.26 22.21 -11.43
CA LEU A 370 -6.95 22.78 -11.80
C LEU A 370 -7.01 24.29 -12.04
N GLU A 371 -8.06 24.77 -12.71
CA GLU A 371 -8.29 26.21 -12.96
C GLU A 371 -8.47 27.00 -11.65
N GLN A 372 -9.22 26.47 -10.69
CA GLN A 372 -9.45 27.12 -9.40
C GLN A 372 -8.21 27.05 -8.48
N LEU A 373 -7.51 25.92 -8.46
CA LEU A 373 -6.34 25.74 -7.60
C LEU A 373 -5.14 26.56 -8.08
N ARG A 374 -4.92 26.66 -9.39
CA ARG A 374 -3.69 27.24 -9.94
C ARG A 374 -3.40 28.65 -9.45
N PRO A 375 -4.32 29.63 -9.52
CA PRO A 375 -4.06 31.00 -9.05
C PRO A 375 -3.78 31.07 -7.55
N GLU A 376 -4.45 30.25 -6.74
CA GLU A 376 -4.30 30.22 -5.28
C GLU A 376 -2.94 29.64 -4.87
N LEU A 377 -2.54 28.53 -5.50
CA LEU A 377 -1.26 27.87 -5.23
C LEU A 377 -0.08 28.74 -5.71
N ASP A 378 -0.19 29.41 -6.86
CA ASP A 378 0.84 30.34 -7.34
C ASP A 378 1.03 31.52 -6.37
N ARG A 379 -0.06 32.05 -5.81
CA ARG A 379 -0.03 33.16 -4.83
C ARG A 379 0.62 32.73 -3.50
N SER A 380 0.37 31.53 -3.06
CA SER A 380 0.92 30.98 -1.80
C SER A 380 2.30 30.32 -1.96
N GLY A 381 2.83 30.18 -3.18
CA GLY A 381 4.09 29.49 -3.45
C GLY A 381 4.04 27.97 -3.25
N VAL A 382 2.85 27.37 -3.18
CA VAL A 382 2.64 25.94 -2.99
C VAL A 382 2.64 25.21 -4.33
N ASN A 383 3.32 24.07 -4.40
CA ASN A 383 3.36 23.23 -5.60
C ASN A 383 2.29 22.14 -5.54
N LEU A 384 1.68 21.85 -6.69
CA LEU A 384 0.71 20.76 -6.81
C LEU A 384 1.40 19.47 -7.24
N GLY A 385 1.27 18.38 -6.44
CA GLY A 385 1.65 17.03 -6.77
C GLY A 385 0.59 16.37 -7.65
N ILE A 386 1.02 15.78 -8.76
CA ILE A 386 0.14 15.07 -9.69
C ILE A 386 0.67 13.65 -9.83
N PRO A 387 -0.18 12.61 -9.58
CA PRO A 387 0.22 11.22 -9.71
C PRO A 387 0.47 10.84 -11.19
N SER A 388 0.71 9.57 -11.45
CA SER A 388 0.85 9.05 -12.82
C SER A 388 -0.35 9.38 -13.68
N LEU A 389 -0.10 9.82 -14.91
CA LEU A 389 -1.11 10.29 -15.83
C LEU A 389 -1.35 9.28 -16.96
N ARG A 390 -2.61 9.19 -17.41
CA ARG A 390 -2.96 8.51 -18.66
C ARG A 390 -2.64 9.41 -19.85
N MET A 391 -2.06 8.83 -20.88
CA MET A 391 -1.59 9.60 -22.05
C MET A 391 -2.73 10.01 -23.02
N ASP A 392 -3.90 9.44 -22.90
CA ASP A 392 -5.08 9.79 -23.70
C ASP A 392 -5.90 10.96 -23.11
N ALA A 393 -5.58 11.41 -21.91
CA ALA A 393 -6.34 12.42 -21.18
C ALA A 393 -5.60 13.78 -21.01
N VAL A 394 -4.37 13.93 -21.52
CA VAL A 394 -3.57 15.16 -21.36
C VAL A 394 -3.77 16.07 -22.57
N SER A 395 -4.71 17.01 -22.45
CA SER A 395 -4.83 18.10 -23.43
C SER A 395 -3.69 19.11 -23.27
N ARG A 396 -3.53 20.02 -24.24
CA ARG A 396 -2.60 21.14 -24.16
C ARG A 396 -2.90 22.03 -22.94
N GLU A 397 -4.17 22.32 -22.70
CA GLU A 397 -4.62 23.12 -21.57
C GLU A 397 -4.26 22.48 -20.22
N VAL A 398 -4.53 21.17 -20.08
CA VAL A 398 -4.11 20.41 -18.87
C VAL A 398 -2.59 20.46 -18.71
N ALA A 399 -1.80 20.28 -19.77
CA ALA A 399 -0.35 20.33 -19.71
C ALA A 399 0.18 21.71 -19.26
N GLU A 400 -0.47 22.80 -19.69
CA GLU A 400 -0.15 24.17 -19.28
C GLU A 400 -0.55 24.44 -17.82
N LEU A 401 -1.75 24.02 -17.37
CA LEU A 401 -2.22 24.16 -15.99
C LEU A 401 -1.35 23.39 -14.99
N MET A 402 -0.83 22.21 -15.39
CA MET A 402 0.06 21.39 -14.58
C MET A 402 1.51 21.92 -14.52
N ARG A 403 1.88 22.88 -15.36
CA ARG A 403 3.26 23.42 -15.44
C ARG A 403 3.71 23.99 -14.11
N ARG A 404 4.97 23.69 -13.73
CA ARG A 404 5.55 24.06 -12.43
C ARG A 404 6.83 24.88 -12.56
N PRO A 405 7.13 25.75 -11.55
CA PRO A 405 8.39 26.47 -11.47
C PRO A 405 9.60 25.55 -11.20
N LYS A 406 9.41 24.49 -10.39
CA LYS A 406 10.47 23.55 -10.03
C LYS A 406 10.59 22.43 -11.06
N GLU A 407 11.80 21.90 -11.25
CA GLU A 407 12.13 20.77 -12.14
C GLU A 407 11.50 19.46 -11.65
N SER A 408 10.22 19.25 -11.91
CA SER A 408 9.52 17.98 -11.68
C SER A 408 9.51 17.10 -12.91
N SER A 409 9.20 15.81 -12.76
CA SER A 409 9.00 14.86 -13.86
C SER A 409 7.52 14.53 -14.03
N LEU A 410 7.10 14.31 -15.27
CA LEU A 410 5.82 13.69 -15.57
C LEU A 410 5.98 12.17 -15.68
N THR A 411 5.06 11.45 -15.07
CA THR A 411 5.03 9.99 -15.10
C THR A 411 3.87 9.51 -15.96
N PHE A 412 4.20 8.67 -16.93
CA PHE A 412 3.25 8.06 -17.84
C PHE A 412 3.43 6.54 -17.84
N ALA A 413 2.34 5.82 -18.06
CA ALA A 413 2.32 4.38 -18.09
C ALA A 413 1.66 3.85 -19.39
N PRO A 414 2.38 3.78 -20.52
CA PRO A 414 1.90 3.11 -21.71
C PRO A 414 1.65 1.61 -21.50
N GLU A 415 2.38 0.99 -20.58
CA GLU A 415 2.39 -0.42 -20.16
C GLU A 415 2.94 -1.38 -21.21
N ALA A 416 2.63 -1.20 -22.51
CA ALA A 416 3.12 -2.02 -23.61
C ALA A 416 3.51 -1.20 -24.84
N GLY A 417 4.50 -1.67 -25.61
CA GLY A 417 4.99 -0.99 -26.80
C GLY A 417 3.99 -1.01 -27.96
N THR A 418 3.39 -2.17 -28.24
CA THR A 418 2.45 -2.34 -29.36
C THR A 418 1.00 -2.02 -28.99
N GLN A 419 0.21 -1.56 -29.97
CA GLN A 419 -1.24 -1.38 -29.80
C GLN A 419 -1.92 -2.70 -29.47
N ARG A 420 -1.51 -3.78 -30.15
CA ARG A 420 -2.01 -5.13 -29.93
C ARG A 420 -1.99 -5.53 -28.46
N LEU A 421 -0.87 -5.28 -27.78
CA LEU A 421 -0.70 -5.67 -26.38
C LEU A 421 -1.37 -4.66 -25.43
N ARG A 422 -1.39 -3.36 -25.77
CA ARG A 422 -2.18 -2.37 -25.02
C ARG A 422 -3.68 -2.72 -25.05
N ASP A 423 -4.21 -3.18 -26.18
CA ASP A 423 -5.60 -3.63 -26.28
C ASP A 423 -5.84 -4.91 -25.48
N ALA A 424 -4.89 -5.85 -25.51
CA ALA A 424 -4.97 -7.08 -24.72
C ALA A 424 -5.04 -6.78 -23.21
N VAL A 425 -4.21 -5.87 -22.68
CA VAL A 425 -4.23 -5.48 -21.28
C VAL A 425 -5.32 -4.47 -20.93
N ASN A 426 -6.16 -4.10 -21.87
CA ASN A 426 -7.22 -3.10 -21.75
C ASN A 426 -6.71 -1.69 -21.34
N LYS A 427 -5.51 -1.32 -21.78
CA LYS A 427 -4.99 0.03 -21.54
C LYS A 427 -5.65 1.07 -22.44
N ARG A 428 -6.13 0.68 -23.63
CA ARG A 428 -6.96 1.45 -24.58
C ARG A 428 -6.39 2.83 -24.99
N ILE A 429 -5.07 3.02 -24.88
CA ILE A 429 -4.36 4.24 -25.32
C ILE A 429 -3.84 4.03 -26.74
N LYS A 430 -4.19 4.92 -27.67
CA LYS A 430 -3.75 4.84 -29.05
C LYS A 430 -2.36 5.46 -29.24
N ALA A 431 -1.64 5.06 -30.28
CA ALA A 431 -0.33 5.59 -30.58
C ALA A 431 -0.34 7.11 -30.81
N ASP A 432 -1.39 7.63 -31.46
CA ASP A 432 -1.54 9.06 -31.72
C ASP A 432 -1.80 9.85 -30.43
N ASP A 433 -2.54 9.28 -29.47
CA ASP A 433 -2.76 9.89 -28.14
C ASP A 433 -1.43 10.01 -27.38
N ILE A 434 -0.59 8.97 -27.45
CA ILE A 434 0.73 8.97 -26.81
C ILE A 434 1.62 10.07 -27.40
N ALA A 435 1.67 10.17 -28.73
CA ALA A 435 2.49 11.14 -29.44
C ALA A 435 2.02 12.59 -29.16
N SER A 436 0.71 12.84 -29.26
CA SER A 436 0.13 14.17 -29.04
C SER A 436 0.30 14.63 -27.59
N THR A 437 0.09 13.76 -26.61
CA THR A 437 0.33 14.04 -25.20
C THR A 437 1.78 14.45 -24.94
N PHE A 438 2.73 13.71 -25.51
CA PHE A 438 4.14 14.02 -25.34
C PHE A 438 4.52 15.36 -25.99
N GLU A 439 3.93 15.67 -27.14
CA GLU A 439 4.08 16.98 -27.81
C GLU A 439 3.50 18.12 -26.96
N HIS A 440 2.28 17.98 -26.41
CA HIS A 440 1.65 18.97 -25.55
C HIS A 440 2.54 19.28 -24.32
N CYS A 441 3.01 18.23 -23.65
CA CYS A 441 3.89 18.37 -22.49
C CYS A 441 5.22 19.02 -22.86
N ALA A 442 5.85 18.64 -23.96
CA ALA A 442 7.11 19.22 -24.42
C ALA A 442 6.94 20.72 -24.76
N ARG A 443 5.86 21.11 -25.45
CA ARG A 443 5.51 22.51 -25.75
C ARG A 443 5.23 23.33 -24.51
N ALA A 444 4.62 22.72 -23.47
CA ALA A 444 4.41 23.33 -22.18
C ALA A 444 5.72 23.45 -21.33
N GLY A 445 6.86 22.98 -21.85
CA GLY A 445 8.19 23.13 -21.25
C GLY A 445 8.62 21.95 -20.35
N TRP A 446 7.88 20.86 -20.35
CA TRP A 446 8.30 19.64 -19.65
C TRP A 446 9.48 18.99 -20.37
N HIS A 447 10.47 18.52 -19.59
CA HIS A 447 11.69 17.92 -20.16
C HIS A 447 12.21 16.72 -19.37
N LYS A 448 11.54 16.33 -18.28
CA LYS A 448 11.81 15.13 -17.50
C LYS A 448 10.58 14.24 -17.54
N PHE A 449 10.75 13.00 -18.00
CA PHE A 449 9.67 12.04 -18.16
C PHE A 449 10.07 10.71 -17.54
N LYS A 450 9.09 10.04 -16.95
CA LYS A 450 9.20 8.67 -16.48
C LYS A 450 8.14 7.83 -17.20
N LEU A 451 8.57 6.73 -17.82
CA LEU A 451 7.70 5.82 -18.56
C LEU A 451 7.70 4.46 -17.88
N TYR A 452 6.51 3.89 -17.67
CA TYR A 452 6.35 2.54 -17.16
C TYR A 452 5.88 1.59 -18.25
N PHE A 453 6.56 0.44 -18.34
CA PHE A 453 6.19 -0.67 -19.18
C PHE A 453 6.25 -1.97 -18.39
N MET A 454 5.57 -2.99 -18.89
CA MET A 454 5.65 -4.35 -18.40
C MET A 454 6.04 -5.30 -19.53
N VAL A 455 6.70 -6.41 -19.17
CA VAL A 455 7.04 -7.53 -20.03
C VAL A 455 6.63 -8.84 -19.36
N GLY A 456 6.60 -9.93 -20.15
CA GLY A 456 6.21 -11.24 -19.62
C GLY A 456 4.72 -11.52 -19.69
N PHE A 457 3.98 -10.80 -20.54
CA PHE A 457 2.58 -11.10 -20.76
C PHE A 457 2.41 -12.42 -21.54
N PRO A 458 1.39 -13.25 -21.20
CA PRO A 458 1.05 -14.41 -22.01
C PRO A 458 0.84 -14.05 -23.49
N GLY A 459 1.57 -14.73 -24.40
CA GLY A 459 1.52 -14.46 -25.82
C GLY A 459 2.22 -13.16 -26.29
N GLU A 460 3.09 -12.59 -25.44
CA GLU A 460 4.01 -11.51 -25.82
C GLU A 460 5.08 -12.00 -26.79
N THR A 461 5.39 -11.21 -27.79
CA THR A 461 6.39 -11.50 -28.84
C THR A 461 7.62 -10.59 -28.72
N ASP A 462 8.70 -10.95 -29.38
CA ASP A 462 9.90 -10.11 -29.44
C ASP A 462 9.65 -8.75 -30.10
N GLU A 463 8.69 -8.67 -31.03
CA GLU A 463 8.22 -7.42 -31.63
C GLU A 463 7.56 -6.50 -30.57
N ASP A 464 6.77 -7.06 -29.64
CA ASP A 464 6.18 -6.28 -28.55
C ASP A 464 7.25 -5.68 -27.66
N VAL A 465 8.29 -6.45 -27.35
CA VAL A 465 9.43 -5.97 -26.53
C VAL A 465 10.25 -4.92 -27.29
N GLN A 466 10.54 -5.14 -28.58
CA GLN A 466 11.24 -4.16 -29.41
C GLN A 466 10.46 -2.85 -29.52
N SER A 467 9.14 -2.92 -29.61
CA SER A 467 8.27 -1.73 -29.70
C SER A 467 8.34 -0.82 -28.48
N ILE A 468 8.77 -1.30 -27.30
CA ILE A 468 9.06 -0.45 -26.15
C ILE A 468 10.22 0.51 -26.46
N VAL A 469 11.26 -0.01 -27.11
CA VAL A 469 12.43 0.78 -27.54
C VAL A 469 12.04 1.79 -28.62
N ASP A 470 11.27 1.34 -29.62
CA ASP A 470 10.86 2.16 -30.74
C ASP A 470 9.94 3.30 -30.31
N LEU A 471 8.96 3.02 -29.45
CA LEU A 471 8.12 4.03 -28.83
C LEU A 471 8.94 5.03 -28.03
N THR A 472 9.86 4.56 -27.18
CA THR A 472 10.74 5.45 -26.41
C THR A 472 11.60 6.34 -27.30
N ARG A 473 12.12 5.79 -28.41
CA ARG A 473 12.91 6.53 -29.41
C ARG A 473 12.07 7.64 -30.06
N GLU A 474 10.83 7.33 -30.42
CA GLU A 474 9.91 8.30 -31.02
C GLU A 474 9.53 9.41 -30.02
N LEU A 475 9.21 9.07 -28.76
CA LEU A 475 8.92 10.05 -27.71
C LEU A 475 10.11 10.97 -27.43
N ASN A 476 11.33 10.42 -27.43
CA ASN A 476 12.55 11.21 -27.30
C ASN A 476 12.71 12.18 -28.51
N ARG A 477 12.38 11.74 -29.72
CA ARG A 477 12.39 12.59 -30.93
C ARG A 477 11.37 13.72 -30.81
N ILE A 478 10.13 13.43 -30.43
CA ILE A 478 9.06 14.42 -30.23
C ILE A 478 9.48 15.46 -29.19
N ALA A 479 9.97 15.03 -28.02
CA ALA A 479 10.38 15.92 -26.96
C ALA A 479 11.55 16.83 -27.39
N ARG A 480 12.49 16.34 -28.21
CA ARG A 480 13.58 17.15 -28.78
C ARG A 480 13.11 18.17 -29.81
N THR A 481 12.11 17.79 -30.62
CA THR A 481 11.57 18.66 -31.69
C THR A 481 10.79 19.83 -31.12
N HIS A 482 10.01 19.60 -30.07
CA HIS A 482 9.04 20.56 -29.52
C HIS A 482 9.47 21.20 -28.18
N GLY A 483 10.48 20.65 -27.50
CA GLY A 483 10.99 21.14 -26.22
C GLY A 483 12.19 22.07 -26.38
N SER A 484 12.37 23.01 -25.44
CA SER A 484 13.50 23.94 -25.39
C SER A 484 14.80 23.35 -24.80
N ARG A 485 14.73 22.18 -24.14
CA ARG A 485 15.84 21.48 -23.48
C ARG A 485 15.92 20.05 -23.94
N ALA A 486 17.13 19.49 -23.93
CA ALA A 486 17.31 18.07 -24.21
C ALA A 486 16.59 17.20 -23.14
N PRO A 487 15.61 16.39 -23.53
CA PRO A 487 14.78 15.65 -22.59
C PRO A 487 15.58 14.59 -21.82
N ARG A 488 15.10 14.28 -20.61
CA ARG A 488 15.53 13.10 -19.83
C ARG A 488 14.35 12.16 -19.73
N ILE A 489 14.54 10.92 -20.14
CA ILE A 489 13.50 9.89 -20.09
C ILE A 489 14.02 8.72 -19.26
N ASN A 490 13.36 8.46 -18.14
CA ASN A 490 13.59 7.26 -17.33
C ASN A 490 12.53 6.24 -17.69
N VAL A 491 12.94 5.07 -18.14
CA VAL A 491 12.05 3.96 -18.51
C VAL A 491 12.20 2.87 -17.48
N SER A 492 11.09 2.48 -16.85
CA SER A 492 11.03 1.34 -15.94
C SER A 492 10.24 0.23 -16.62
N VAL A 493 10.84 -0.96 -16.72
CA VAL A 493 10.21 -2.14 -17.33
C VAL A 493 10.13 -3.23 -16.26
N ASN A 494 8.92 -3.53 -15.81
CA ASN A 494 8.67 -4.50 -14.76
C ASN A 494 8.17 -5.82 -15.37
N ALA A 495 8.47 -6.95 -14.73
CA ALA A 495 7.82 -8.21 -15.07
C ALA A 495 6.35 -8.15 -14.68
N LEU A 496 5.47 -8.82 -15.44
CA LEU A 496 4.09 -9.02 -15.04
C LEU A 496 4.05 -9.94 -13.82
N VAL A 497 3.59 -9.43 -12.69
CA VAL A 497 3.25 -10.21 -11.50
C VAL A 497 1.73 -10.40 -11.47
N PRO A 498 1.21 -11.63 -11.61
CA PRO A 498 -0.22 -11.89 -11.54
C PRO A 498 -0.76 -11.65 -10.12
N LYS A 499 -1.68 -10.71 -9.99
CA LYS A 499 -2.26 -10.33 -8.69
C LYS A 499 -3.64 -10.94 -8.46
N PRO A 500 -4.02 -11.26 -7.21
CA PRO A 500 -5.37 -11.69 -6.84
C PRO A 500 -6.46 -10.73 -7.32
N HIS A 501 -7.66 -11.23 -7.53
CA HIS A 501 -8.84 -10.45 -7.93
C HIS A 501 -8.66 -9.61 -9.20
N THR A 502 -7.70 -9.98 -10.07
CA THR A 502 -7.53 -9.38 -11.39
C THR A 502 -7.87 -10.38 -12.50
N PRO A 503 -8.19 -9.91 -13.72
CA PRO A 503 -8.30 -10.81 -14.87
C PRO A 503 -7.05 -11.66 -15.12
N LEU A 504 -5.85 -11.17 -14.81
CA LEU A 504 -4.61 -11.91 -15.01
C LEU A 504 -4.22 -12.82 -13.84
N GLN A 505 -5.07 -13.00 -12.81
CA GLN A 505 -4.80 -13.88 -11.67
C GLN A 505 -4.57 -15.36 -12.05
N TRP A 506 -5.00 -15.77 -13.23
CA TRP A 506 -4.79 -17.14 -13.77
C TRP A 506 -3.48 -17.27 -14.56
N ALA A 507 -2.83 -16.15 -14.93
CA ALA A 507 -1.58 -16.19 -15.68
C ALA A 507 -0.43 -16.72 -14.81
N PRO A 508 0.51 -17.50 -15.39
CA PRO A 508 1.79 -17.79 -14.73
C PRO A 508 2.73 -16.57 -14.81
N LEU A 509 3.75 -16.55 -13.96
CA LEU A 509 4.92 -15.70 -14.20
C LEU A 509 5.66 -16.21 -15.44
N VAL A 510 6.24 -15.31 -16.21
CA VAL A 510 7.13 -15.67 -17.33
C VAL A 510 8.36 -16.44 -16.80
N HIS A 511 8.82 -17.45 -17.55
CA HIS A 511 10.00 -18.23 -17.16
C HIS A 511 11.29 -17.40 -17.21
N GLU A 512 12.25 -17.76 -16.35
CA GLU A 512 13.52 -17.05 -16.14
C GLU A 512 14.27 -16.79 -17.45
N GLU A 513 14.47 -17.84 -18.26
CA GLU A 513 15.23 -17.74 -19.51
C GLU A 513 14.62 -16.68 -20.45
N ASP A 514 13.30 -16.67 -20.59
CA ASP A 514 12.58 -15.74 -21.47
C ASP A 514 12.68 -14.30 -20.94
N LEU A 515 12.50 -14.09 -19.62
CA LEU A 515 12.61 -12.77 -19.02
C LEU A 515 14.04 -12.22 -19.13
N ARG A 516 15.05 -13.05 -18.85
CA ARG A 516 16.46 -12.66 -18.98
C ARG A 516 16.83 -12.32 -20.42
N ARG A 517 16.31 -13.05 -21.40
CA ARG A 517 16.47 -12.78 -22.83
C ARG A 517 15.88 -11.42 -23.19
N LYS A 518 14.64 -11.11 -22.75
CA LYS A 518 13.97 -9.82 -22.96
C LYS A 518 14.74 -8.67 -22.31
N HIS A 519 15.21 -8.81 -21.08
CA HIS A 519 16.02 -7.80 -20.41
C HIS A 519 17.36 -7.55 -21.10
N SER A 520 18.01 -8.59 -21.59
CA SER A 520 19.27 -8.47 -22.33
C SER A 520 19.07 -7.69 -23.64
N HIS A 521 18.00 -8.00 -24.36
CA HIS A 521 17.61 -7.28 -25.57
C HIS A 521 17.35 -5.79 -25.30
N LEU A 522 16.48 -5.48 -24.34
CA LEU A 522 16.18 -4.11 -23.95
C LEU A 522 17.45 -3.35 -23.52
N ARG A 523 18.30 -3.95 -22.71
CA ARG A 523 19.57 -3.33 -22.26
C ARG A 523 20.48 -2.98 -23.44
N SER A 524 20.58 -3.86 -24.42
CA SER A 524 21.37 -3.63 -25.63
C SER A 524 20.83 -2.44 -26.42
N GLU A 525 19.53 -2.43 -26.71
CA GLU A 525 18.89 -1.42 -27.53
C GLU A 525 18.84 -0.04 -26.87
N PHE A 526 18.56 0.01 -25.55
CA PHE A 526 18.51 1.27 -24.81
C PHE A 526 19.88 1.97 -24.72
N ARG A 527 20.99 1.23 -24.75
CA ARG A 527 22.34 1.84 -24.83
C ARG A 527 22.50 2.72 -26.07
N ALA A 528 21.87 2.35 -27.19
CA ALA A 528 21.91 3.12 -28.44
C ALA A 528 21.12 4.43 -28.38
N LEU A 529 20.16 4.57 -27.43
CA LEU A 529 19.36 5.79 -27.25
C LEU A 529 20.12 6.92 -26.53
N GLY A 530 21.29 6.63 -25.97
CA GLY A 530 22.19 7.60 -25.35
C GLY A 530 21.90 7.86 -23.86
N LYS A 531 22.83 8.53 -23.17
CA LYS A 531 22.87 8.68 -21.70
C LYS A 531 21.67 9.40 -21.05
N ARG A 532 20.82 10.06 -21.82
CA ARG A 532 19.63 10.79 -21.33
C ARG A 532 18.38 9.92 -21.26
N VAL A 533 18.41 8.75 -21.88
CA VAL A 533 17.40 7.72 -21.78
C VAL A 533 17.96 6.62 -20.87
N ARG A 534 17.35 6.41 -19.72
CA ARG A 534 17.80 5.42 -18.73
C ARG A 534 16.79 4.31 -18.63
N LEU A 535 17.27 3.07 -18.58
CA LEU A 535 16.47 1.87 -18.35
C LEU A 535 16.70 1.34 -16.93
N SER A 536 15.62 1.03 -16.23
CA SER A 536 15.59 0.20 -15.02
C SER A 536 14.58 -0.93 -15.24
N TYR A 537 14.76 -2.05 -14.57
CA TYR A 537 13.83 -3.19 -14.62
C TYR A 537 13.90 -3.98 -13.31
N THR A 538 12.80 -4.67 -12.99
CA THR A 538 12.72 -5.63 -11.89
C THR A 538 13.41 -6.93 -12.30
N SER A 539 14.24 -7.52 -11.46
CA SER A 539 14.89 -8.81 -11.72
C SER A 539 13.86 -9.94 -11.77
N TYR A 540 14.28 -11.10 -12.31
CA TYR A 540 13.45 -12.29 -12.27
C TYR A 540 13.22 -12.76 -10.83
N GLU A 541 14.26 -12.71 -10.04
CA GLU A 541 14.28 -13.14 -8.64
C GLU A 541 13.30 -12.33 -7.79
N GLU A 542 13.29 -11.00 -7.92
CA GLU A 542 12.32 -10.12 -7.26
C GLU A 542 10.88 -10.43 -7.73
N ALA A 543 10.67 -10.58 -9.05
CA ALA A 543 9.37 -10.90 -9.60
C ALA A 543 8.86 -12.30 -9.17
N PHE A 544 9.78 -13.26 -9.03
CA PHE A 544 9.47 -14.61 -8.53
C PHE A 544 8.96 -14.57 -7.09
N VAL A 545 9.71 -13.93 -6.19
CA VAL A 545 9.31 -13.83 -4.77
C VAL A 545 8.00 -13.04 -4.63
N GLU A 546 7.85 -11.92 -5.33
CA GLU A 546 6.61 -11.14 -5.31
C GLU A 546 5.42 -11.97 -5.82
N THR A 547 5.60 -12.76 -6.90
CA THR A 547 4.56 -13.65 -7.42
C THR A 547 4.20 -14.73 -6.41
N LEU A 548 5.21 -15.35 -5.79
CA LEU A 548 5.00 -16.38 -4.75
C LEU A 548 4.17 -15.82 -3.59
N LEU A 549 4.53 -14.65 -3.07
CA LEU A 549 3.83 -13.99 -1.96
C LEU A 549 2.41 -13.56 -2.35
N SER A 550 2.22 -13.07 -3.58
CA SER A 550 0.89 -12.63 -4.06
C SER A 550 -0.08 -13.78 -4.29
N ARG A 551 0.40 -14.92 -4.80
CA ARG A 551 -0.43 -16.06 -5.25
C ARG A 551 -0.53 -17.18 -4.23
N GLY A 552 0.28 -17.12 -3.17
CA GLY A 552 0.42 -18.19 -2.20
C GLY A 552 -0.77 -18.35 -1.26
N ASP A 553 -0.77 -19.44 -0.55
CA ASP A 553 -1.74 -19.81 0.48
C ASP A 553 -1.10 -19.82 1.88
N ARG A 554 -1.82 -20.33 2.86
CA ARG A 554 -1.43 -20.35 4.28
C ARG A 554 -0.12 -21.09 4.58
N ARG A 555 0.32 -22.00 3.70
CA ARG A 555 1.62 -22.69 3.83
C ARG A 555 2.80 -21.71 3.76
N LEU A 556 2.61 -20.53 3.15
CA LEU A 556 3.63 -19.47 3.13
C LEU A 556 3.95 -18.89 4.50
N ALA A 557 3.09 -19.02 5.49
CA ALA A 557 3.40 -18.57 6.86
C ALA A 557 4.67 -19.24 7.40
N GLN A 558 4.89 -20.53 7.12
CA GLN A 558 6.11 -21.22 7.51
C GLN A 558 7.34 -20.67 6.78
N VAL A 559 7.22 -20.38 5.49
CA VAL A 559 8.29 -19.76 4.69
C VAL A 559 8.66 -18.38 5.24
N LEU A 560 7.64 -17.56 5.57
CA LEU A 560 7.83 -16.23 6.13
C LEU A 560 8.48 -16.25 7.53
N ALA A 561 8.14 -17.23 8.36
CA ALA A 561 8.78 -17.42 9.66
C ALA A 561 10.28 -17.78 9.51
N LEU A 562 10.61 -18.70 8.59
CA LEU A 562 11.99 -19.05 8.27
C LEU A 562 12.76 -17.86 7.63
N ALA A 563 12.09 -17.09 6.79
CA ALA A 563 12.66 -15.88 6.20
C ALA A 563 13.02 -14.84 7.27
N GLU A 564 12.14 -14.62 8.24
CA GLU A 564 12.43 -13.71 9.39
C GLU A 564 13.61 -14.21 10.20
N GLU A 565 13.68 -15.48 10.52
CA GLU A 565 14.80 -16.09 11.28
C GLU A 565 16.15 -15.95 10.55
N ARG A 566 16.14 -15.90 9.22
CA ARG A 566 17.32 -15.63 8.37
C ARG A 566 17.57 -14.15 8.09
N GLY A 567 16.75 -13.26 8.64
CA GLY A 567 16.89 -11.81 8.45
C GLY A 567 16.42 -11.31 7.08
N LEU A 568 15.62 -12.08 6.34
CA LEU A 568 15.03 -11.67 5.06
C LEU A 568 13.83 -10.74 5.29
N VAL A 569 14.13 -9.50 5.65
CA VAL A 569 13.18 -8.43 5.95
C VAL A 569 13.46 -7.22 5.05
N LEU A 570 12.52 -6.28 4.96
CA LEU A 570 12.63 -5.07 4.13
C LEU A 570 12.93 -5.39 2.65
N GLN A 571 12.19 -6.33 2.08
CA GLN A 571 12.42 -6.86 0.73
C GLN A 571 12.26 -5.85 -0.41
N GLY A 572 11.76 -4.64 -0.15
CA GLY A 572 11.77 -3.52 -1.09
C GLY A 572 13.15 -2.89 -1.29
N ASP A 573 14.15 -3.23 -0.47
CA ASP A 573 15.53 -2.78 -0.60
C ASP A 573 16.37 -3.83 -1.35
N ALA A 574 16.76 -3.50 -2.56
CA ALA A 574 17.55 -4.40 -3.42
C ALA A 574 18.91 -4.81 -2.82
N GLU A 575 19.46 -4.02 -1.88
CA GLU A 575 20.71 -4.35 -1.19
C GLU A 575 20.52 -5.45 -0.14
N LEU A 576 19.29 -5.62 0.36
CA LEU A 576 18.93 -6.63 1.37
C LEU A 576 18.31 -7.88 0.76
N PHE A 577 18.00 -7.88 -0.53
CA PHE A 577 17.32 -8.98 -1.20
C PHE A 577 18.29 -10.15 -1.49
N ASP A 578 17.97 -11.34 -0.97
CA ASP A 578 18.76 -12.57 -1.16
C ASP A 578 17.85 -13.73 -1.63
N PHE A 579 17.86 -13.97 -2.93
CA PHE A 579 17.02 -15.02 -3.55
C PHE A 579 17.42 -16.43 -3.13
N ASP A 580 18.72 -16.71 -2.94
CA ASP A 580 19.18 -18.05 -2.54
C ASP A 580 18.76 -18.37 -1.11
N ALA A 581 18.78 -17.37 -0.23
CA ALA A 581 18.25 -17.54 1.12
C ALA A 581 16.72 -17.73 1.12
N TRP A 582 15.96 -17.01 0.26
CA TRP A 582 14.56 -17.28 0.04
C TRP A 582 14.29 -18.71 -0.44
N ARG A 583 15.08 -19.20 -1.40
CA ARG A 583 14.98 -20.57 -1.92
C ARG A 583 15.10 -21.60 -0.80
N GLN A 584 16.08 -21.46 0.07
CA GLN A 584 16.26 -22.33 1.22
C GLN A 584 15.03 -22.32 2.16
N CYS A 585 14.36 -21.16 2.33
CA CYS A 585 13.17 -21.07 3.18
C CYS A 585 12.01 -21.92 2.63
N TRP A 586 11.68 -21.82 1.35
CA TRP A 586 10.56 -22.63 0.80
C TRP A 586 10.90 -24.07 0.60
N GLU A 587 12.18 -24.43 0.33
CA GLU A 587 12.64 -25.82 0.28
C GLU A 587 12.53 -26.48 1.67
N GLU A 588 12.97 -25.81 2.73
CA GLU A 588 12.86 -26.28 4.11
C GLU A 588 11.41 -26.39 4.58
N ALA A 589 10.55 -25.46 4.17
CA ALA A 589 9.11 -25.51 4.43
C ALA A 589 8.39 -26.59 3.58
N GLY A 590 9.07 -27.25 2.64
CA GLY A 590 8.48 -28.24 1.75
C GLY A 590 7.48 -27.66 0.74
N LEU A 591 7.60 -26.37 0.39
CA LEU A 591 6.73 -25.69 -0.56
C LEU A 591 7.32 -25.77 -1.98
N ASP A 592 6.54 -26.24 -2.93
CA ASP A 592 6.87 -26.22 -4.36
C ASP A 592 6.60 -24.83 -4.94
N ALA A 593 7.57 -23.92 -4.75
CA ALA A 593 7.45 -22.51 -5.18
C ALA A 593 7.36 -22.38 -6.71
N GLU A 594 8.07 -23.22 -7.47
CA GLU A 594 8.02 -23.23 -8.94
C GLU A 594 6.60 -23.50 -9.44
N ARG A 595 5.93 -24.46 -8.86
CA ARG A 595 4.54 -24.76 -9.19
C ARG A 595 3.60 -23.61 -8.82
N GLU A 596 3.77 -22.99 -7.66
CA GLU A 596 2.91 -21.87 -7.24
C GLU A 596 3.08 -20.65 -8.14
N VAL A 597 4.30 -20.39 -8.62
CA VAL A 597 4.65 -19.24 -9.45
C VAL A 597 4.33 -19.47 -10.92
N HIS A 598 4.72 -20.62 -11.49
CA HIS A 598 4.60 -20.93 -12.92
C HIS A 598 3.40 -21.82 -13.26
N GLY A 599 2.71 -22.38 -12.26
CA GLY A 599 1.57 -23.24 -12.48
C GLY A 599 0.42 -22.52 -13.17
N GLU A 600 -0.06 -23.13 -14.28
CA GLU A 600 -1.28 -22.68 -14.94
C GLU A 600 -2.50 -22.91 -14.02
N ARG A 601 -3.40 -21.96 -14.01
CA ARG A 601 -4.66 -22.02 -13.26
C ARG A 601 -5.84 -21.90 -14.21
N SER A 602 -6.90 -22.68 -13.97
CA SER A 602 -8.16 -22.60 -14.72
C SER A 602 -9.25 -21.92 -13.92
N TYR A 603 -10.41 -21.72 -14.53
CA TYR A 603 -11.58 -21.18 -13.84
C TYR A 603 -12.01 -22.05 -12.65
N GLU A 604 -11.91 -23.38 -12.82
CA GLU A 604 -12.27 -24.39 -11.82
C GLU A 604 -11.22 -24.52 -10.71
N THR A 605 -10.02 -23.99 -10.90
CA THR A 605 -9.00 -23.97 -9.85
C THR A 605 -9.48 -23.14 -8.68
N SER A 606 -9.49 -23.74 -7.48
CA SER A 606 -9.72 -23.01 -6.24
C SER A 606 -8.52 -22.10 -5.97
N LEU A 607 -8.79 -20.83 -5.76
CA LEU A 607 -7.76 -19.83 -5.47
C LEU A 607 -7.74 -19.54 -3.96
N PRO A 608 -6.57 -19.31 -3.36
CA PRO A 608 -6.46 -19.04 -1.91
C PRO A 608 -7.35 -17.90 -1.41
N TRP A 609 -7.69 -16.96 -2.28
CA TRP A 609 -8.52 -15.78 -1.99
C TRP A 609 -9.99 -15.91 -2.40
N ASP A 610 -10.47 -17.07 -2.86
CA ASP A 610 -11.86 -17.23 -3.33
C ASP A 610 -12.91 -17.00 -2.22
N HIS A 611 -12.52 -17.13 -0.95
CA HIS A 611 -13.37 -16.82 0.21
C HIS A 611 -13.53 -15.31 0.48
N ILE A 612 -12.72 -14.46 -0.14
CA ILE A 612 -12.85 -13.01 -0.06
C ILE A 612 -13.67 -12.51 -1.25
N ASP A 613 -14.79 -11.86 -0.97
CA ASP A 613 -15.63 -11.24 -1.99
C ASP A 613 -15.21 -9.78 -2.22
N SER A 614 -14.46 -9.55 -3.28
CA SER A 614 -14.06 -8.20 -3.71
C SER A 614 -15.21 -7.40 -4.34
N LEU A 615 -16.44 -7.94 -4.38
CA LEU A 615 -17.62 -7.43 -5.10
C LEU A 615 -17.51 -7.51 -6.62
N VAL A 616 -16.35 -7.86 -7.16
CA VAL A 616 -16.16 -8.14 -8.59
C VAL A 616 -16.28 -9.66 -8.80
N ARG A 617 -17.26 -10.08 -9.58
CA ARG A 617 -17.57 -11.50 -9.75
C ARG A 617 -16.41 -12.26 -10.41
N LYS A 618 -16.02 -13.43 -9.89
CA LYS A 618 -15.01 -14.32 -10.49
C LYS A 618 -15.30 -14.60 -11.97
N ARG A 619 -16.59 -14.82 -12.33
CA ARG A 619 -17.01 -15.03 -13.72
C ARG A 619 -16.72 -13.82 -14.61
N PHE A 620 -16.84 -12.58 -14.10
CA PHE A 620 -16.49 -11.39 -14.86
C PHE A 620 -14.97 -11.32 -15.08
N LEU A 621 -14.16 -11.55 -14.05
CA LEU A 621 -12.71 -11.58 -14.18
C LEU A 621 -12.26 -12.65 -15.20
N TRP A 622 -12.92 -13.82 -15.20
CA TRP A 622 -12.66 -14.87 -16.18
C TRP A 622 -13.05 -14.45 -17.63
N SER A 623 -14.17 -13.77 -17.81
CA SER A 623 -14.54 -13.21 -19.09
C SER A 623 -13.49 -12.22 -19.60
N GLU A 624 -12.98 -11.36 -18.70
CA GLU A 624 -11.91 -10.42 -19.03
C GLU A 624 -10.57 -11.11 -19.33
N TRP A 625 -10.27 -12.23 -18.65
CA TRP A 625 -9.15 -13.10 -19.04
C TRP A 625 -9.31 -13.64 -20.45
N GLN A 626 -10.50 -14.09 -20.83
CA GLN A 626 -10.78 -14.53 -22.23
C GLN A 626 -10.67 -13.38 -23.22
N HIS A 627 -11.09 -12.17 -22.86
CA HIS A 627 -10.90 -10.97 -23.68
C HIS A 627 -9.41 -10.62 -23.82
N PHE A 628 -8.60 -10.79 -22.77
CA PHE A 628 -7.14 -10.64 -22.88
C PHE A 628 -6.56 -11.60 -23.92
N LEU A 629 -6.88 -12.88 -23.86
CA LEU A 629 -6.40 -13.90 -24.79
C LEU A 629 -6.83 -13.60 -26.25
N ARG A 630 -8.03 -13.03 -26.45
CA ARG A 630 -8.57 -12.62 -27.75
C ARG A 630 -8.11 -11.22 -28.17
N ARG A 631 -7.41 -10.50 -27.30
CA ARG A 631 -6.96 -9.11 -27.52
C ARG A 631 -8.10 -8.13 -27.80
N SER A 632 -9.24 -8.34 -27.16
CA SER A 632 -10.46 -7.58 -27.39
C SER A 632 -10.64 -6.58 -26.22
N PRO A 633 -10.70 -5.28 -26.47
CA PRO A 633 -10.86 -4.28 -25.42
C PRO A 633 -12.27 -4.31 -24.81
N THR A 634 -12.37 -3.85 -23.57
CA THR A 634 -13.60 -3.68 -22.80
C THR A 634 -13.79 -2.20 -22.51
N PRO A 635 -15.00 -1.62 -22.64
CA PRO A 635 -15.24 -0.20 -22.37
C PRO A 635 -14.99 0.17 -20.91
N SER A 636 -14.70 1.47 -20.66
CA SER A 636 -14.58 2.01 -19.29
C SER A 636 -15.92 2.04 -18.59
N CYS A 637 -15.91 2.23 -17.26
CA CYS A 637 -17.13 2.38 -16.46
C CYS A 637 -17.97 3.61 -16.86
N PHE A 638 -17.33 4.63 -17.47
CA PHE A 638 -18.02 5.83 -17.94
C PHE A 638 -18.73 5.64 -19.28
N GLU A 639 -18.23 4.72 -20.10
CA GLU A 639 -18.81 4.44 -21.41
C GLU A 639 -19.96 3.44 -21.31
N GLU A 640 -19.73 2.32 -20.60
CA GLU A 640 -20.72 1.24 -20.54
C GLU A 640 -20.61 0.42 -19.24
N CYS A 641 -21.76 0.02 -18.69
CA CYS A 641 -21.81 -0.96 -17.61
C CYS A 641 -21.67 -2.39 -18.14
N VAL A 642 -20.58 -3.06 -17.79
CA VAL A 642 -20.29 -4.45 -18.19
C VAL A 642 -20.71 -5.49 -17.14
N HIS A 643 -21.57 -5.11 -16.19
CA HIS A 643 -22.14 -6.00 -15.16
C HIS A 643 -21.08 -6.77 -14.36
N CYS A 644 -20.01 -6.10 -13.94
CA CYS A 644 -18.89 -6.70 -13.18
C CYS A 644 -19.29 -7.30 -11.81
N GLY A 645 -20.43 -6.87 -11.24
CA GLY A 645 -20.93 -7.37 -9.95
C GLY A 645 -21.29 -6.29 -8.95
N LEU A 646 -20.74 -5.09 -9.08
CA LEU A 646 -20.84 -4.01 -8.08
C LEU A 646 -22.24 -3.39 -7.93
N GLY A 647 -23.17 -3.59 -8.87
CA GLY A 647 -24.51 -3.02 -8.79
C GLY A 647 -24.55 -1.50 -8.77
N CYS A 648 -23.57 -0.84 -9.41
CA CYS A 648 -23.54 0.62 -9.49
C CYS A 648 -24.83 1.15 -10.13
N GLU A 649 -25.50 2.10 -9.50
CA GLU A 649 -26.52 2.91 -10.15
C GLU A 649 -25.83 3.80 -11.21
N LYS A 650 -26.44 3.87 -12.41
CA LYS A 650 -25.92 4.72 -13.51
C LYS A 650 -26.25 6.18 -13.25
#